data_5f160da64cdfe42a6bfbe67e6c69eb0e
#
_entry.id   5f160da64cdfe42a6bfbe67e6c69eb0e
#
_cell.length_a   1.000
_cell.length_b   1.000
_cell.length_c   1.000
_cell.angle_alpha   90.00
_cell.angle_beta   90.00
_cell.angle_gamma   90.00
#
_symmetry.space_group_name_H-M   'P 1'
#
loop_
_entity.id
_entity.type
_entity.pdbx_description
1 polymer ?
#
loop_
_entity_poly.entity_id
_entity_poly.type
_entity_poly.pdbx_seq_one_letter_code
_entity_poly.pdbx_strand_id
1 'polypeptide(L)'
;MPELSTDVRYIKGVGEQRAKALARLGVRTLGDLLNYFPRAYEDRTAVRPIAELALDETACVRAMVAAEPRLTRVRRGLDLVKLRIVDESGSADVTFFNQSYVRDQLVPGESYVFYGKAGGNLLRKTFTNPVFEREDRAGTVTGRILPLYRLTHGISNKLVVSAVECALDACGDMLPELLPAEITEQYALPKVGFAYRNVHFPPDRETLALARRRLTFEEFFVLSCATQRLRAQRESVPGERIPTPDVKEFYAALPFSPTRAQRRAADEALRDMTSGKRMSRLLQGDVGSGKTLVAAALLWAAQRAGYQSAFMAPTEILAQQHVKTLQGFLAPFGIRVCLLTGSMKAKEKSAVKAALEEGVCDVAVGTHALLTEDVRFHNLGLAVTDEQHRFGVEQRGALGEKGAQPHILVMSATPIPRTLALMIYGDLDVSVLDELPPGRQTVDTFAVTESYRARLNGFIHKQVKEGHQVFVVCPKVEDGEEGESKLKSASEHAEELRKLFPDLTVACVHGRMKPKEKEAVMAAFAAGETDILVSTTVVEVGVDVPNATLMVVENAERFGLSQLHQLRGRVGRGKAKSYCVLVSDTPTEESRERLRVLTRTNNGFEIAQADLELRGPGDFFGSRQHGLPEMHVKDLLGSMDMLHEAQSAAEALCRKNPALAGEELAPLRNRIAELFTANEGTWN
;
A
#
# COMPACT_ATOMS: atom_id res chain seq x y z
N MET A 1 35.51 -21.46 1.33
CA MET A 1 35.03 -20.49 2.36
C MET A 1 33.53 -20.40 2.18
N PRO A 2 32.73 -20.12 3.21
CA PRO A 2 31.31 -19.90 3.03
C PRO A 2 31.09 -18.66 2.15
N GLU A 3 30.14 -18.77 1.23
CA GLU A 3 29.72 -17.71 0.31
C GLU A 3 28.30 -17.24 0.66
N LEU A 4 27.85 -16.10 0.15
CA LEU A 4 26.49 -15.61 0.37
C LEU A 4 25.41 -16.60 -0.09
N SER A 5 25.72 -17.45 -1.09
CA SER A 5 24.86 -18.53 -1.61
C SER A 5 24.85 -19.80 -0.73
N THR A 6 25.71 -19.89 0.29
CA THR A 6 25.81 -21.07 1.17
C THR A 6 24.53 -21.24 1.98
N ASP A 7 24.01 -22.47 2.05
CA ASP A 7 22.79 -22.83 2.79
C ASP A 7 22.98 -22.61 4.31
N VAL A 8 21.97 -22.02 4.96
CA VAL A 8 21.97 -21.69 6.40
C VAL A 8 22.14 -22.91 7.31
N ARG A 9 21.88 -24.13 6.82
CA ARG A 9 22.07 -25.38 7.59
C ARG A 9 23.53 -25.59 8.06
N TYR A 10 24.48 -24.97 7.38
CA TYR A 10 25.90 -25.07 7.71
C TYR A 10 26.36 -24.08 8.80
N ILE A 11 25.48 -23.17 9.23
CA ILE A 11 25.76 -22.31 10.38
C ILE A 11 25.72 -23.13 11.67
N LYS A 12 26.69 -22.90 12.55
CA LYS A 12 26.75 -23.52 13.87
C LYS A 12 25.44 -23.28 14.63
N GLY A 13 24.76 -24.36 15.01
CA GLY A 13 23.52 -24.30 15.80
C GLY A 13 22.24 -24.27 14.97
N VAL A 14 22.27 -24.13 13.64
CA VAL A 14 21.05 -24.14 12.82
C VAL A 14 20.56 -25.55 12.50
N GLY A 15 21.38 -26.41 11.93
CA GLY A 15 21.01 -27.80 11.58
C GLY A 15 19.77 -27.89 10.66
N GLU A 16 19.42 -29.09 10.22
CA GLU A 16 18.41 -29.34 9.17
C GLU A 16 16.98 -28.92 9.58
N GLN A 17 16.56 -29.22 10.82
CA GLN A 17 15.21 -28.90 11.27
C GLN A 17 14.98 -27.38 11.41
N ARG A 18 15.98 -26.66 11.91
CA ARG A 18 15.93 -25.20 12.05
C ARG A 18 16.06 -24.51 10.70
N ALA A 19 16.86 -25.05 9.76
CA ALA A 19 16.93 -24.57 8.39
C ALA A 19 15.57 -24.68 7.68
N LYS A 20 14.84 -25.79 7.85
CA LYS A 20 13.45 -25.93 7.34
C LYS A 20 12.49 -24.89 7.95
N ALA A 21 12.67 -24.55 9.22
CA ALA A 21 11.85 -23.52 9.87
C ALA A 21 12.23 -22.10 9.39
N LEU A 22 13.51 -21.79 9.19
CA LEU A 22 13.98 -20.54 8.58
C LEU A 22 13.51 -20.40 7.13
N ALA A 23 13.49 -21.49 6.36
CA ALA A 23 12.97 -21.48 4.99
C ALA A 23 11.49 -21.06 4.89
N ARG A 24 10.67 -21.30 5.94
CA ARG A 24 9.27 -20.76 6.02
C ARG A 24 9.23 -19.25 6.17
N LEU A 25 10.31 -18.64 6.65
CA LEU A 25 10.50 -17.20 6.74
C LEU A 25 11.19 -16.59 5.50
N GLY A 26 11.42 -17.40 4.45
CA GLY A 26 12.13 -17.00 3.25
C GLY A 26 13.66 -17.08 3.35
N VAL A 27 14.21 -17.52 4.48
CA VAL A 27 15.67 -17.57 4.73
C VAL A 27 16.22 -18.95 4.42
N ARG A 28 17.02 -19.07 3.35
CA ARG A 28 17.62 -20.33 2.88
C ARG A 28 19.15 -20.25 2.81
N THR A 29 19.71 -19.09 2.47
CA THR A 29 21.14 -18.85 2.30
C THR A 29 21.69 -17.88 3.33
N LEU A 30 23.01 -17.74 3.42
CA LEU A 30 23.66 -16.73 4.25
C LEU A 30 23.28 -15.31 3.79
N GLY A 31 23.19 -15.09 2.48
CA GLY A 31 22.71 -13.84 1.92
C GLY A 31 21.27 -13.50 2.35
N ASP A 32 20.35 -14.48 2.29
CA ASP A 32 18.97 -14.26 2.78
C ASP A 32 18.96 -13.92 4.28
N LEU A 33 19.82 -14.58 5.07
CA LEU A 33 19.91 -14.34 6.50
C LEU A 33 20.44 -12.93 6.81
N LEU A 34 21.43 -12.43 6.07
CA LEU A 34 21.94 -11.07 6.21
C LEU A 34 20.92 -10.02 5.76
N ASN A 35 20.06 -10.34 4.80
CA ASN A 35 18.95 -9.50 4.36
C ASN A 35 17.68 -9.64 5.25
N TYR A 36 17.73 -10.53 6.26
CA TYR A 36 16.62 -10.72 7.20
C TYR A 36 16.71 -9.70 8.33
N PHE A 37 16.33 -8.45 8.07
CA PHE A 37 16.50 -7.35 9.00
C PHE A 37 15.59 -7.44 10.23
N PRO A 38 16.02 -6.89 11.39
CA PRO A 38 15.21 -6.82 12.59
C PRO A 38 13.95 -5.97 12.38
N ARG A 39 12.81 -6.46 12.88
CA ARG A 39 11.54 -5.71 12.86
C ARG A 39 11.48 -4.59 13.90
N ALA A 40 12.21 -4.74 15.00
CA ALA A 40 12.25 -3.80 16.11
C ALA A 40 13.56 -3.95 16.88
N TYR A 41 13.81 -3.02 17.77
CA TYR A 41 14.99 -3.03 18.64
C TYR A 41 14.57 -2.74 20.08
N GLU A 42 15.14 -3.48 21.01
CA GLU A 42 15.07 -3.19 22.43
C GLU A 42 16.36 -2.48 22.87
N ASP A 43 16.21 -1.23 23.27
CA ASP A 43 17.33 -0.47 23.83
C ASP A 43 17.55 -0.86 25.28
N ARG A 44 18.62 -1.62 25.52
CA ARG A 44 19.03 -2.07 26.85
C ARG A 44 20.33 -1.40 27.32
N THR A 45 20.70 -0.26 26.72
CA THR A 45 21.94 0.48 27.03
C THR A 45 21.79 1.34 28.28
N ALA A 46 20.61 1.95 28.48
CA ALA A 46 20.38 2.87 29.58
C ALA A 46 20.09 2.12 30.88
N VAL A 47 21.02 2.17 31.80
CA VAL A 47 20.82 1.70 33.19
C VAL A 47 20.22 2.86 33.99
N ARG A 48 19.07 2.59 34.64
CA ARG A 48 18.38 3.58 35.48
C ARG A 48 18.39 3.19 36.95
N PRO A 49 18.45 4.16 37.88
CA PRO A 49 18.25 3.92 39.30
C PRO A 49 16.85 3.40 39.62
N ILE A 50 16.68 2.48 40.54
CA ILE A 50 15.39 1.88 40.94
C ILE A 50 14.38 2.95 41.33
N ALA A 51 14.79 3.98 42.08
CA ALA A 51 13.88 5.03 42.54
C ALA A 51 13.30 5.87 41.40
N GLU A 52 14.03 6.07 40.30
CA GLU A 52 13.64 6.93 39.18
C GLU A 52 12.71 6.22 38.15
N LEU A 53 12.52 4.91 38.27
CA LEU A 53 11.68 4.16 37.33
C LEU A 53 10.23 4.62 37.41
N ALA A 54 9.63 4.92 36.27
CA ALA A 54 8.20 5.10 36.15
C ALA A 54 7.46 3.74 36.21
N LEU A 55 6.20 3.75 36.61
CA LEU A 55 5.35 2.55 36.52
C LEU A 55 5.11 2.20 35.05
N ASP A 56 5.14 0.91 34.77
CA ASP A 56 5.03 0.36 33.40
C ASP A 56 6.21 0.66 32.47
N GLU A 57 7.25 1.35 32.92
CA GLU A 57 8.50 1.57 32.18
C GLU A 57 9.30 0.26 32.07
N THR A 58 9.84 -0.01 30.89
CA THR A 58 10.78 -1.11 30.65
C THR A 58 12.20 -0.54 30.61
N ALA A 59 13.05 -0.94 31.54
CA ALA A 59 14.40 -0.41 31.66
C ALA A 59 15.40 -1.46 32.19
N CYS A 60 16.71 -1.16 32.03
CA CYS A 60 17.78 -1.86 32.73
C CYS A 60 17.98 -1.24 34.08
N VAL A 61 18.20 -2.08 35.10
CA VAL A 61 18.56 -1.70 36.46
C VAL A 61 19.80 -2.47 36.86
N ARG A 62 20.83 -1.77 37.36
CA ARG A 62 21.99 -2.39 38.00
C ARG A 62 21.70 -2.48 39.49
N ALA A 63 21.66 -3.70 40.03
CA ALA A 63 21.32 -3.90 41.40
C ALA A 63 21.98 -5.16 42.00
N MET A 64 22.26 -5.11 43.25
CA MET A 64 22.79 -6.23 44.04
C MET A 64 21.64 -7.09 44.56
N VAL A 65 21.82 -8.40 44.58
CA VAL A 65 20.89 -9.35 45.21
C VAL A 65 20.99 -9.23 46.73
N ALA A 66 19.95 -8.70 47.38
CA ALA A 66 19.98 -8.35 48.81
C ALA A 66 19.86 -9.56 49.74
N ALA A 67 19.26 -10.66 49.31
CA ALA A 67 19.02 -11.85 50.09
C ALA A 67 18.89 -13.10 49.19
N GLU A 68 19.04 -14.27 49.80
CA GLU A 68 18.91 -15.56 49.09
C GLU A 68 17.56 -15.70 48.38
N PRO A 69 17.55 -16.08 47.10
CA PRO A 69 16.32 -16.26 46.33
C PRO A 69 15.45 -17.39 46.94
N ARG A 70 14.18 -17.09 47.24
CA ARG A 70 13.25 -18.03 47.87
C ARG A 70 12.39 -18.72 46.80
N LEU A 71 12.50 -20.05 46.72
CA LEU A 71 11.61 -20.87 45.88
C LEU A 71 10.34 -21.22 46.67
N THR A 72 9.18 -20.87 46.12
CA THR A 72 7.86 -21.20 46.69
C THR A 72 7.04 -21.96 45.63
N ARG A 73 6.60 -23.16 45.98
CA ARG A 73 5.64 -23.93 45.15
C ARG A 73 4.22 -23.55 45.56
N VAL A 74 3.51 -22.89 44.68
CA VAL A 74 2.15 -22.39 44.94
C VAL A 74 1.10 -23.49 44.63
N ARG A 75 1.27 -24.20 43.53
CA ARG A 75 0.45 -25.35 43.11
C ARG A 75 1.23 -26.17 42.10
N ARG A 76 0.68 -27.35 41.73
CA ARG A 76 1.29 -28.21 40.69
C ARG A 76 1.45 -27.46 39.38
N GLY A 77 2.68 -27.28 38.90
CA GLY A 77 3.03 -26.53 37.67
C GLY A 77 3.20 -25.01 37.86
N LEU A 78 3.22 -24.48 39.09
CA LEU A 78 3.47 -23.07 39.38
C LEU A 78 4.51 -22.92 40.50
N ASP A 79 5.75 -22.74 40.12
CA ASP A 79 6.89 -22.44 41.00
C ASP A 79 7.22 -20.93 40.90
N LEU A 80 7.43 -20.28 42.03
CA LEU A 80 7.82 -18.88 42.13
C LEU A 80 9.19 -18.77 42.78
N VAL A 81 10.15 -18.09 42.15
CA VAL A 81 11.37 -17.64 42.77
C VAL A 81 11.24 -16.15 43.08
N LYS A 82 11.29 -15.79 44.36
CA LYS A 82 11.20 -14.40 44.83
C LYS A 82 12.50 -13.96 45.43
N LEU A 83 12.95 -12.77 45.11
CA LEU A 83 14.12 -12.13 45.69
C LEU A 83 13.94 -10.62 45.73
N ARG A 84 14.82 -9.96 46.51
CA ARG A 84 14.91 -8.50 46.55
C ARG A 84 16.26 -8.06 45.99
N ILE A 85 16.20 -7.04 45.14
CA ILE A 85 17.37 -6.36 44.62
C ILE A 85 17.43 -4.95 45.15
N VAL A 86 18.66 -4.42 45.33
CA VAL A 86 18.93 -3.09 45.88
C VAL A 86 20.00 -2.40 45.06
N ASP A 87 19.83 -1.10 44.89
CA ASP A 87 20.88 -0.19 44.42
C ASP A 87 21.03 0.98 45.40
N GLU A 88 21.86 1.96 45.08
CA GLU A 88 22.07 3.14 45.91
C GLU A 88 20.81 4.00 46.09
N SER A 89 19.83 3.89 45.18
CA SER A 89 18.63 4.70 45.14
C SER A 89 17.44 4.06 45.85
N GLY A 90 17.40 2.72 45.95
CA GLY A 90 16.24 2.04 46.50
C GLY A 90 16.28 0.51 46.39
N SER A 91 15.10 -0.10 46.50
CA SER A 91 14.92 -1.55 46.36
C SER A 91 13.72 -1.93 45.50
N ALA A 92 13.80 -3.09 44.87
CA ALA A 92 12.69 -3.68 44.10
C ALA A 92 12.56 -5.17 44.41
N ASP A 93 11.33 -5.68 44.36
CA ASP A 93 11.05 -7.10 44.47
C ASP A 93 11.03 -7.74 43.07
N VAL A 94 11.70 -8.86 42.91
CA VAL A 94 11.75 -9.61 41.64
C VAL A 94 11.06 -10.94 41.84
N THR A 95 10.20 -11.31 40.87
CA THR A 95 9.49 -12.60 40.86
C THR A 95 9.68 -13.31 39.53
N PHE A 96 10.21 -14.52 39.57
CA PHE A 96 10.30 -15.41 38.39
C PHE A 96 9.23 -16.51 38.50
N PHE A 97 8.49 -16.70 37.41
CA PHE A 97 7.46 -17.75 37.32
C PHE A 97 8.01 -18.94 36.54
N ASN A 98 7.92 -20.16 37.12
CA ASN A 98 8.34 -21.42 36.52
C ASN A 98 9.81 -21.46 36.05
N GLN A 99 10.69 -20.71 36.73
CA GLN A 99 12.13 -20.62 36.45
C GLN A 99 12.93 -20.97 37.73
N SER A 100 12.75 -22.17 38.24
CA SER A 100 13.41 -22.63 39.49
C SER A 100 14.95 -22.56 39.42
N TYR A 101 15.53 -22.73 38.23
CA TYR A 101 16.97 -22.66 37.96
C TYR A 101 17.60 -21.28 38.31
N VAL A 102 16.77 -20.22 38.28
CA VAL A 102 17.24 -18.87 38.59
C VAL A 102 17.75 -18.74 40.04
N ARG A 103 17.21 -19.56 40.98
CA ARG A 103 17.63 -19.59 42.35
C ARG A 103 19.14 -19.85 42.47
N ASP A 104 19.66 -20.77 41.67
CA ASP A 104 21.04 -21.20 41.77
C ASP A 104 22.02 -20.29 40.96
N GLN A 105 21.46 -19.40 40.13
CA GLN A 105 22.23 -18.46 39.31
C GLN A 105 22.43 -17.07 39.97
N LEU A 106 21.50 -16.67 40.85
CA LEU A 106 21.54 -15.37 41.53
C LEU A 106 22.14 -15.52 42.92
N VAL A 107 23.33 -15.00 43.09
CA VAL A 107 24.11 -15.10 44.34
C VAL A 107 23.89 -13.86 45.18
N PRO A 108 23.53 -14.00 46.50
CA PRO A 108 23.42 -12.88 47.39
C PRO A 108 24.74 -12.11 47.52
N GLY A 109 24.66 -10.79 47.53
CA GLY A 109 25.81 -9.89 47.57
C GLY A 109 26.51 -9.63 46.24
N GLU A 110 26.13 -10.31 45.16
CA GLU A 110 26.66 -10.02 43.84
C GLU A 110 25.73 -9.06 43.04
N SER A 111 26.35 -8.27 42.16
CA SER A 111 25.65 -7.31 41.30
C SER A 111 25.32 -7.89 39.94
N TYR A 112 24.10 -7.60 39.51
CA TYR A 112 23.54 -8.00 38.22
C TYR A 112 22.90 -6.81 37.53
N VAL A 113 22.79 -6.88 36.20
CA VAL A 113 21.94 -5.99 35.42
C VAL A 113 20.66 -6.73 35.11
N PHE A 114 19.52 -6.19 35.54
CA PHE A 114 18.17 -6.71 35.27
C PHE A 114 17.49 -5.86 34.23
N TYR A 115 16.87 -6.47 33.23
CA TYR A 115 16.05 -5.80 32.24
C TYR A 115 14.63 -6.32 32.31
N GLY A 116 13.66 -5.43 32.50
CA GLY A 116 12.26 -5.79 32.58
C GLY A 116 11.35 -4.61 32.78
N LYS A 117 10.05 -4.89 32.79
CA LYS A 117 9.01 -3.89 33.02
C LYS A 117 8.84 -3.65 34.53
N ALA A 118 8.95 -2.41 34.95
CA ALA A 118 8.76 -2.00 36.31
C ALA A 118 7.25 -1.93 36.63
N GLY A 119 6.80 -2.77 37.58
CA GLY A 119 5.43 -2.79 38.10
C GLY A 119 5.37 -2.35 39.57
N GLY A 120 4.25 -2.63 40.23
CA GLY A 120 4.02 -2.33 41.64
C GLY A 120 3.42 -0.96 41.88
N ASN A 121 3.99 -0.18 42.79
CA ASN A 121 3.57 1.19 43.10
C ASN A 121 4.80 2.09 43.30
N LEU A 122 4.58 3.40 43.52
CA LEU A 122 5.67 4.37 43.70
C LEU A 122 6.62 4.05 44.81
N LEU A 123 6.16 3.39 45.91
CA LEU A 123 6.94 3.04 47.07
C LEU A 123 7.59 1.66 46.98
N ARG A 124 7.00 0.76 46.16
CA ARG A 124 7.45 -0.63 46.06
C ARG A 124 7.43 -1.06 44.61
N LYS A 125 8.58 -0.97 43.96
CA LYS A 125 8.77 -1.42 42.58
C LYS A 125 8.87 -2.94 42.55
N THR A 126 8.34 -3.53 41.43
CA THR A 126 8.39 -4.97 41.21
C THR A 126 8.82 -5.27 39.78
N PHE A 127 9.53 -6.37 39.59
CA PHE A 127 9.85 -6.92 38.28
C PHE A 127 9.32 -8.34 38.15
N THR A 128 8.72 -8.65 37.02
CA THR A 128 8.18 -9.98 36.73
C THR A 128 8.97 -10.59 35.58
N ASN A 129 9.61 -11.77 35.82
CA ASN A 129 10.44 -12.46 34.85
C ASN A 129 11.45 -11.54 34.11
N PRO A 130 12.22 -10.67 34.82
CA PRO A 130 13.22 -9.87 34.15
C PRO A 130 14.29 -10.76 33.55
N VAL A 131 14.88 -10.31 32.44
CA VAL A 131 16.13 -10.87 31.93
C VAL A 131 17.26 -10.33 32.82
N PHE A 132 18.26 -11.16 33.16
CA PHE A 132 19.37 -10.74 33.98
C PHE A 132 20.70 -11.28 33.48
N GLU A 133 21.75 -10.57 33.80
CA GLU A 133 23.13 -10.88 33.48
C GLU A 133 24.05 -10.41 34.61
N ARG A 134 25.12 -11.15 34.88
CA ARG A 134 26.13 -10.67 35.86
C ARG A 134 26.76 -9.39 35.34
N GLU A 135 27.09 -8.47 36.23
CA GLU A 135 27.68 -7.19 35.86
C GLU A 135 29.04 -7.35 35.14
N ASP A 136 29.86 -8.33 35.53
CA ASP A 136 31.14 -8.66 34.91
C ASP A 136 31.01 -9.24 33.48
N ARG A 137 29.81 -9.64 33.08
CA ARG A 137 29.45 -10.19 31.75
C ARG A 137 28.40 -9.36 31.03
N ALA A 138 28.08 -8.18 31.55
CA ALA A 138 27.14 -7.28 30.90
C ALA A 138 27.63 -6.92 29.48
N GLY A 139 26.73 -6.96 28.52
CA GLY A 139 27.04 -6.69 27.11
C GLY A 139 26.65 -7.82 26.12
N THR A 140 26.30 -9.02 26.63
CA THR A 140 25.77 -10.07 25.79
C THR A 140 24.24 -9.98 25.59
N VAL A 141 23.50 -9.63 26.65
CA VAL A 141 22.03 -9.55 26.66
C VAL A 141 21.56 -8.19 27.18
N THR A 142 22.32 -7.57 28.10
CA THR A 142 22.07 -6.23 28.64
C THR A 142 23.17 -5.28 28.18
N GLY A 143 22.99 -3.96 28.31
CA GLY A 143 23.98 -2.96 27.92
C GLY A 143 24.18 -2.77 26.42
N ARG A 144 23.29 -3.27 25.59
CA ARG A 144 23.30 -3.10 24.13
C ARG A 144 21.90 -2.91 23.54
N ILE A 145 21.82 -2.45 22.33
CA ILE A 145 20.58 -2.45 21.55
C ILE A 145 20.41 -3.86 20.98
N LEU A 146 19.35 -4.56 21.40
CA LEU A 146 19.08 -5.93 20.99
C LEU A 146 18.12 -5.95 19.79
N PRO A 147 18.51 -6.58 18.66
CA PRO A 147 17.60 -6.74 17.50
C PRO A 147 16.51 -7.77 17.79
N LEU A 148 15.28 -7.46 17.39
CA LEU A 148 14.13 -8.36 17.43
C LEU A 148 13.73 -8.75 16.02
N TYR A 149 13.79 -10.05 15.72
CA TYR A 149 13.42 -10.60 14.42
C TYR A 149 11.98 -11.13 14.41
N ARG A 150 11.39 -11.29 13.23
CA ARG A 150 10.16 -12.07 13.08
C ARG A 150 10.50 -13.54 13.35
N LEU A 151 9.63 -14.24 14.06
CA LEU A 151 9.87 -15.61 14.49
C LEU A 151 8.78 -16.55 13.94
N THR A 152 9.12 -17.83 13.86
CA THR A 152 8.18 -18.92 13.58
C THR A 152 8.35 -20.04 14.60
N HIS A 153 7.41 -20.98 14.62
CA HIS A 153 7.48 -22.13 15.53
C HIS A 153 8.81 -22.86 15.43
N GLY A 154 9.48 -23.08 16.55
CA GLY A 154 10.79 -23.74 16.65
C GLY A 154 12.01 -22.86 16.45
N ILE A 155 11.85 -21.54 16.23
CA ILE A 155 12.92 -20.56 16.11
C ILE A 155 12.81 -19.54 17.23
N SER A 156 13.92 -19.30 17.96
CA SER A 156 14.03 -18.26 18.98
C SER A 156 14.82 -17.05 18.47
N ASN A 157 14.56 -15.85 19.03
CA ASN A 157 15.32 -14.66 18.68
C ASN A 157 16.83 -14.82 18.92
N LYS A 158 17.19 -15.49 20.03
CA LYS A 158 18.59 -15.78 20.35
C LYS A 158 19.28 -16.61 19.26
N LEU A 159 18.58 -17.58 18.68
CA LEU A 159 19.10 -18.39 17.57
C LEU A 159 19.35 -17.53 16.33
N VAL A 160 18.39 -16.69 15.94
CA VAL A 160 18.53 -15.81 14.78
C VAL A 160 19.68 -14.82 14.98
N VAL A 161 19.76 -14.17 16.15
CA VAL A 161 20.84 -13.27 16.51
C VAL A 161 22.20 -13.96 16.34
N SER A 162 22.40 -15.15 16.94
CA SER A 162 23.64 -15.89 16.83
C SER A 162 23.96 -16.35 15.40
N ALA A 163 22.95 -16.72 14.63
CA ALA A 163 23.13 -17.13 13.23
C ALA A 163 23.54 -15.94 12.34
N VAL A 164 22.92 -14.77 12.53
CA VAL A 164 23.28 -13.53 11.81
C VAL A 164 24.69 -13.08 12.17
N GLU A 165 25.09 -13.16 13.45
CA GLU A 165 26.44 -12.83 13.90
C GLU A 165 27.48 -13.73 13.20
N CYS A 166 27.26 -15.05 13.19
CA CYS A 166 28.11 -15.99 12.47
C CYS A 166 28.15 -15.71 10.94
N ALA A 167 27.03 -15.32 10.33
CA ALA A 167 26.97 -15.01 8.90
C ALA A 167 27.74 -13.70 8.57
N LEU A 168 27.61 -12.67 9.41
CA LEU A 168 28.40 -11.43 9.25
C LEU A 168 29.89 -11.66 9.37
N ASP A 169 30.33 -12.48 10.35
CA ASP A 169 31.75 -12.81 10.52
C ASP A 169 32.30 -13.66 9.38
N ALA A 170 31.44 -14.49 8.76
CA ALA A 170 31.86 -15.38 7.67
C ALA A 170 31.83 -14.68 6.29
N CYS A 171 30.87 -13.83 6.02
CA CYS A 171 30.57 -13.30 4.68
C CYS A 171 30.33 -11.78 4.65
N GLY A 172 30.46 -11.06 5.77
CA GLY A 172 30.16 -9.61 5.81
C GLY A 172 31.04 -8.78 4.87
N ASP A 173 32.29 -9.18 4.66
CA ASP A 173 33.22 -8.52 3.73
C ASP A 173 32.97 -8.88 2.26
N MET A 174 32.10 -9.87 1.97
CA MET A 174 31.71 -10.28 0.62
C MET A 174 30.47 -9.58 0.12
N LEU A 175 29.85 -8.73 0.93
CA LEU A 175 28.66 -7.96 0.54
C LEU A 175 29.03 -7.03 -0.63
N PRO A 176 28.29 -7.10 -1.76
CA PRO A 176 28.62 -6.27 -2.92
C PRO A 176 28.28 -4.81 -2.64
N GLU A 177 29.19 -3.90 -2.98
CA GLU A 177 28.88 -2.48 -3.00
C GLU A 177 28.06 -2.16 -4.26
N LEU A 178 26.81 -1.76 -4.07
CA LEU A 178 25.88 -1.45 -5.17
C LEU A 178 25.92 0.03 -5.55
N LEU A 179 26.34 0.91 -4.64
CA LEU A 179 26.41 2.34 -4.88
C LEU A 179 27.82 2.74 -5.37
N PRO A 180 27.91 3.48 -6.48
CA PRO A 180 29.17 4.10 -6.90
C PRO A 180 29.76 5.00 -5.82
N ALA A 181 31.10 5.09 -5.77
CA ALA A 181 31.82 5.91 -4.80
C ALA A 181 31.37 7.39 -4.82
N GLU A 182 31.16 7.95 -6.03
CA GLU A 182 30.67 9.33 -6.21
C GLU A 182 29.34 9.57 -5.45
N ILE A 183 28.43 8.58 -5.48
CA ILE A 183 27.12 8.67 -4.82
C ILE A 183 27.26 8.53 -3.32
N THR A 184 28.06 7.57 -2.84
CA THR A 184 28.29 7.41 -1.39
C THR A 184 28.92 8.65 -0.76
N GLU A 185 29.85 9.31 -1.45
CA GLU A 185 30.47 10.56 -1.03
C GLU A 185 29.49 11.74 -1.08
N GLN A 186 28.76 11.90 -2.19
CA GLN A 186 27.81 13.00 -2.39
C GLN A 186 26.71 13.03 -1.31
N TYR A 187 26.19 11.86 -0.92
CA TYR A 187 25.10 11.74 0.04
C TYR A 187 25.56 11.37 1.44
N ALA A 188 26.86 11.38 1.70
CA ALA A 188 27.50 11.04 2.99
C ALA A 188 26.99 9.70 3.53
N LEU A 189 27.00 8.66 2.69
CA LEU A 189 26.51 7.33 3.03
C LEU A 189 27.69 6.44 3.50
N PRO A 190 27.52 5.64 4.58
CA PRO A 190 28.55 4.70 5.00
C PRO A 190 28.70 3.53 4.00
N LYS A 191 29.80 2.80 4.09
CA LYS A 191 30.05 1.57 3.32
C LYS A 191 29.03 0.47 3.64
N VAL A 192 28.79 -0.43 2.70
CA VAL A 192 27.82 -1.53 2.83
C VAL A 192 28.09 -2.40 4.05
N GLY A 193 29.33 -2.82 4.29
CA GLY A 193 29.70 -3.65 5.48
C GLY A 193 29.40 -2.97 6.80
N PHE A 194 29.63 -1.63 6.91
CA PHE A 194 29.22 -0.87 8.08
C PHE A 194 27.69 -0.91 8.26
N ALA A 195 26.93 -0.72 7.18
CA ALA A 195 25.48 -0.67 7.25
C ALA A 195 24.88 -2.01 7.69
N TYR A 196 25.33 -3.13 7.11
CA TYR A 196 24.85 -4.46 7.49
C TYR A 196 25.23 -4.83 8.93
N ARG A 197 26.45 -4.53 9.38
CA ARG A 197 26.83 -4.81 10.75
C ARG A 197 26.00 -4.00 11.76
N ASN A 198 25.78 -2.73 11.50
CA ASN A 198 25.10 -1.83 12.43
C ASN A 198 23.57 -1.83 12.32
N VAL A 199 22.96 -2.35 11.24
CA VAL A 199 21.54 -2.62 11.23
C VAL A 199 21.19 -3.85 12.06
N HIS A 200 22.09 -4.84 12.16
CA HIS A 200 21.88 -6.01 13.00
C HIS A 200 22.35 -5.78 14.45
N PHE A 201 23.51 -5.16 14.65
CA PHE A 201 24.14 -4.99 15.95
C PHE A 201 24.61 -3.54 16.16
N PRO A 202 23.68 -2.58 16.29
CA PRO A 202 24.05 -1.18 16.49
C PRO A 202 24.60 -0.96 17.89
N PRO A 203 25.71 -0.23 18.03
CA PRO A 203 26.23 0.18 19.35
C PRO A 203 25.34 1.26 19.98
N ASP A 204 24.74 2.13 19.19
CA ASP A 204 23.90 3.24 19.59
C ASP A 204 22.81 3.56 18.54
N ARG A 205 21.92 4.48 18.88
CA ARG A 205 20.80 4.89 17.98
C ARG A 205 21.25 5.69 16.77
N GLU A 206 22.31 6.46 16.89
CA GLU A 206 22.84 7.29 15.80
C GLU A 206 23.46 6.41 14.72
N THR A 207 24.29 5.46 15.12
CA THR A 207 24.88 4.46 14.22
C THR A 207 23.81 3.61 13.53
N LEU A 208 22.76 3.22 14.26
CA LEU A 208 21.58 2.54 13.67
C LEU A 208 20.90 3.40 12.61
N ALA A 209 20.71 4.69 12.88
CA ALA A 209 20.08 5.62 11.95
C ALA A 209 20.90 5.75 10.65
N LEU A 210 22.25 5.85 10.77
CA LEU A 210 23.15 5.88 9.60
C LEU A 210 23.10 4.59 8.80
N ALA A 211 23.08 3.43 9.45
CA ALA A 211 22.99 2.14 8.80
C ALA A 211 21.65 2.00 8.03
N ARG A 212 20.55 2.37 8.66
CA ARG A 212 19.22 2.38 8.05
C ARG A 212 19.16 3.31 6.84
N ARG A 213 19.67 4.55 6.99
CA ARG A 213 19.73 5.53 5.90
C ARG A 213 20.44 4.96 4.68
N ARG A 214 21.59 4.30 4.87
CA ARG A 214 22.38 3.69 3.81
C ARG A 214 21.60 2.59 3.07
N LEU A 215 21.00 1.66 3.79
CA LEU A 215 20.27 0.53 3.20
C LEU A 215 18.99 0.97 2.50
N THR A 216 18.24 1.90 3.10
CA THR A 216 17.02 2.45 2.48
C THR A 216 17.33 3.22 1.21
N PHE A 217 18.37 4.06 1.23
CA PHE A 217 18.82 4.78 0.04
C PHE A 217 19.23 3.81 -1.08
N GLU A 218 19.98 2.76 -0.76
CA GLU A 218 20.40 1.74 -1.72
C GLU A 218 19.22 1.05 -2.39
N GLU A 219 18.22 0.60 -1.63
CA GLU A 219 17.05 -0.03 -2.21
C GLU A 219 16.28 0.91 -3.15
N PHE A 220 16.06 2.15 -2.74
CA PHE A 220 15.41 3.14 -3.58
C PHE A 220 16.23 3.47 -4.84
N PHE A 221 17.54 3.54 -4.70
CA PHE A 221 18.44 3.80 -5.81
C PHE A 221 18.43 2.65 -6.84
N VAL A 222 18.57 1.41 -6.39
CA VAL A 222 18.53 0.22 -7.24
C VAL A 222 17.20 0.13 -7.98
N LEU A 223 16.08 0.32 -7.27
CA LEU A 223 14.74 0.32 -7.86
C LEU A 223 14.58 1.46 -8.89
N SER A 224 15.09 2.65 -8.59
CA SER A 224 15.06 3.78 -9.51
C SER A 224 15.91 3.54 -10.76
N CYS A 225 17.09 2.94 -10.63
CA CYS A 225 17.91 2.53 -11.78
C CYS A 225 17.20 1.46 -12.63
N ALA A 226 16.53 0.49 -11.98
CA ALA A 226 15.76 -0.53 -12.67
C ALA A 226 14.62 0.06 -13.49
N THR A 227 13.84 0.99 -12.91
CA THR A 227 12.74 1.68 -13.59
C THR A 227 13.22 2.56 -14.75
N GLN A 228 14.32 3.30 -14.57
CA GLN A 228 14.94 4.09 -15.66
C GLN A 228 15.38 3.21 -16.83
N ARG A 229 15.91 2.03 -16.54
CA ARG A 229 16.34 1.09 -17.56
C ARG A 229 15.16 0.50 -18.33
N LEU A 230 14.05 0.13 -17.65
CA LEU A 230 12.79 -0.28 -18.29
C LEU A 230 12.27 0.83 -19.21
N ARG A 231 12.28 2.05 -18.70
CA ARG A 231 11.85 3.22 -19.49
C ARG A 231 12.68 3.39 -20.75
N ALA A 232 14.01 3.30 -20.65
CA ALA A 232 14.90 3.39 -21.80
C ALA A 232 14.68 2.25 -22.82
N GLN A 233 14.45 1.02 -22.35
CA GLN A 233 14.08 -0.11 -23.22
C GLN A 233 12.76 0.12 -23.93
N ARG A 234 11.73 0.60 -23.23
CA ARG A 234 10.43 0.94 -23.82
C ARG A 234 10.55 2.06 -24.85
N GLU A 235 11.29 3.11 -24.55
CA GLU A 235 11.51 4.24 -25.47
C GLU A 235 12.25 3.83 -26.75
N SER A 236 12.95 2.70 -26.75
CA SER A 236 13.57 2.13 -27.95
C SER A 236 12.59 1.33 -28.84
N VAL A 237 11.40 0.97 -28.30
CA VAL A 237 10.38 0.25 -29.08
C VAL A 237 9.66 1.23 -30.02
N PRO A 238 9.70 1.01 -31.34
CA PRO A 238 8.98 1.84 -32.29
C PRO A 238 7.47 1.70 -32.03
N GLY A 239 6.77 2.82 -32.03
CA GLY A 239 5.31 2.87 -31.92
C GLY A 239 4.68 3.36 -33.22
N GLU A 240 3.41 3.08 -33.39
CA GLU A 240 2.64 3.63 -34.51
C GLU A 240 2.61 5.16 -34.41
N ARG A 241 2.96 5.85 -35.48
CA ARG A 241 2.88 7.31 -35.52
C ARG A 241 1.47 7.72 -35.91
N ILE A 242 0.65 8.10 -34.94
CA ILE A 242 -0.71 8.55 -35.16
C ILE A 242 -0.70 10.07 -35.37
N PRO A 243 -0.90 10.59 -36.59
CA PRO A 243 -0.98 12.03 -36.82
C PRO A 243 -2.26 12.55 -36.16
N THR A 244 -2.12 13.43 -35.16
CA THR A 244 -3.27 13.95 -34.42
C THR A 244 -3.74 15.28 -35.02
N PRO A 245 -5.04 15.44 -35.25
CA PRO A 245 -5.62 16.73 -35.66
C PRO A 245 -5.61 17.72 -34.48
N ASP A 246 -5.90 19.00 -34.78
CA ASP A 246 -6.03 20.03 -33.74
C ASP A 246 -7.23 19.71 -32.83
N VAL A 247 -6.95 19.35 -31.58
CA VAL A 247 -7.95 18.97 -30.57
C VAL A 247 -8.94 20.09 -30.22
N LYS A 248 -8.70 21.32 -30.70
CA LYS A 248 -9.62 22.45 -30.54
C LYS A 248 -10.99 22.16 -31.16
N GLU A 249 -11.04 21.41 -32.25
CA GLU A 249 -12.31 20.97 -32.87
C GLU A 249 -13.13 20.14 -31.88
N PHE A 250 -12.49 19.19 -31.20
CA PHE A 250 -13.13 18.36 -30.17
C PHE A 250 -13.63 19.21 -29.01
N TYR A 251 -12.78 20.13 -28.49
CA TYR A 251 -13.14 20.97 -27.36
C TYR A 251 -14.28 21.96 -27.67
N ALA A 252 -14.37 22.44 -28.91
CA ALA A 252 -15.43 23.36 -29.33
C ALA A 252 -16.83 22.69 -29.35
N ALA A 253 -16.90 21.37 -29.52
CA ALA A 253 -18.17 20.63 -29.52
C ALA A 253 -18.65 20.25 -28.10
N LEU A 254 -17.83 20.48 -27.06
CA LEU A 254 -18.20 20.18 -25.67
C LEU A 254 -19.16 21.22 -25.10
N PRO A 255 -20.13 20.83 -24.25
CA PRO A 255 -21.03 21.76 -23.57
C PRO A 255 -20.37 22.56 -22.43
N PHE A 256 -19.07 22.37 -22.20
CA PHE A 256 -18.26 23.01 -21.16
C PHE A 256 -16.80 23.15 -21.59
N SER A 257 -16.06 24.02 -20.94
CA SER A 257 -14.63 24.18 -21.21
C SER A 257 -13.79 23.20 -20.36
N PRO A 258 -12.87 22.44 -20.96
CA PRO A 258 -11.93 21.62 -20.21
C PRO A 258 -11.05 22.45 -19.30
N THR A 259 -10.63 21.89 -18.14
CA THR A 259 -9.67 22.54 -17.22
C THR A 259 -8.28 22.62 -17.85
N ARG A 260 -7.40 23.44 -17.29
CA ARG A 260 -6.02 23.52 -17.75
C ARG A 260 -5.28 22.20 -17.60
N ALA A 261 -5.52 21.50 -16.48
CA ALA A 261 -4.94 20.17 -16.23
C ALA A 261 -5.38 19.13 -17.25
N GLN A 262 -6.67 19.13 -17.63
CA GLN A 262 -7.19 18.21 -18.66
C GLN A 262 -6.58 18.50 -20.05
N ARG A 263 -6.46 19.77 -20.43
CA ARG A 263 -5.81 20.16 -21.69
C ARG A 263 -4.33 19.75 -21.68
N ARG A 264 -3.61 20.08 -20.63
CA ARG A 264 -2.18 19.70 -20.48
C ARG A 264 -1.98 18.19 -20.62
N ALA A 265 -2.78 17.39 -19.91
CA ALA A 265 -2.67 15.93 -19.96
C ALA A 265 -3.00 15.36 -21.35
N ALA A 266 -4.04 15.90 -22.03
CA ALA A 266 -4.35 15.53 -23.41
C ALA A 266 -3.21 15.91 -24.36
N ASP A 267 -2.65 17.13 -24.25
CA ASP A 267 -1.55 17.60 -25.11
C ASP A 267 -0.27 16.77 -24.90
N GLU A 268 0.02 16.33 -23.67
CA GLU A 268 1.12 15.43 -23.37
C GLU A 268 0.96 14.09 -24.08
N ALA A 269 -0.23 13.46 -23.96
CA ALA A 269 -0.52 12.18 -24.58
C ALA A 269 -0.57 12.25 -26.10
N LEU A 270 -1.13 13.33 -26.69
CA LEU A 270 -1.15 13.54 -28.14
C LEU A 270 0.26 13.72 -28.72
N ARG A 271 1.14 14.42 -27.99
CA ARG A 271 2.56 14.52 -28.40
C ARG A 271 3.24 13.15 -28.40
N ASP A 272 2.95 12.29 -27.42
CA ASP A 272 3.50 10.94 -27.41
C ASP A 272 2.99 10.14 -28.61
N MET A 273 1.70 10.19 -28.91
CA MET A 273 1.09 9.47 -30.06
C MET A 273 1.68 9.90 -31.40
N THR A 274 2.16 11.14 -31.53
CA THR A 274 2.79 11.66 -32.74
C THR A 274 4.30 11.40 -32.82
N SER A 275 4.93 10.99 -31.72
CA SER A 275 6.40 10.89 -31.58
C SER A 275 7.04 9.77 -32.42
N GLY A 276 6.26 8.75 -32.83
CA GLY A 276 6.77 7.52 -33.43
C GLY A 276 7.33 6.52 -32.40
N LYS A 277 7.14 6.79 -31.10
CA LYS A 277 7.39 5.87 -30.00
C LYS A 277 6.08 5.40 -29.42
N ARG A 278 6.01 4.18 -28.91
CA ARG A 278 4.82 3.67 -28.27
C ARG A 278 4.53 4.47 -26.99
N MET A 279 3.41 5.20 -26.95
CA MET A 279 2.94 5.83 -25.74
C MET A 279 2.58 4.78 -24.70
N SER A 280 3.04 4.94 -23.48
CA SER A 280 2.60 4.17 -22.32
C SER A 280 2.48 5.14 -21.15
N ARG A 281 1.25 5.63 -20.89
CA ARG A 281 1.00 6.78 -20.01
C ARG A 281 -0.04 6.48 -18.94
N LEU A 282 0.27 6.87 -17.70
CA LEU A 282 -0.67 6.87 -16.58
C LEU A 282 -1.32 8.26 -16.47
N LEU A 283 -2.64 8.30 -16.60
CA LEU A 283 -3.46 9.47 -16.31
C LEU A 283 -4.01 9.36 -14.88
N GLN A 284 -3.44 10.13 -13.99
CA GLN A 284 -3.78 10.12 -12.58
C GLN A 284 -4.62 11.36 -12.23
N GLY A 285 -5.65 11.18 -11.41
CA GLY A 285 -6.46 12.28 -10.95
C GLY A 285 -7.53 11.81 -9.99
N ASP A 286 -8.00 12.71 -9.18
CA ASP A 286 -9.04 12.43 -8.18
C ASP A 286 -10.33 11.89 -8.81
N VAL A 287 -11.19 11.30 -7.98
CA VAL A 287 -12.54 10.87 -8.42
C VAL A 287 -13.28 12.08 -8.97
N GLY A 288 -13.75 11.99 -10.24
CA GLY A 288 -14.46 13.08 -10.91
C GLY A 288 -13.59 14.24 -11.41
N SER A 289 -12.28 14.09 -11.52
CA SER A 289 -11.38 15.06 -12.19
C SER A 289 -11.56 15.12 -13.71
N GLY A 290 -12.38 14.23 -14.28
CA GLY A 290 -12.67 14.19 -15.72
C GLY A 290 -11.67 13.43 -16.56
N LYS A 291 -11.04 12.38 -16.02
CA LYS A 291 -10.14 11.46 -16.76
C LYS A 291 -10.76 10.94 -18.07
N THR A 292 -12.05 10.59 -18.02
CA THR A 292 -12.78 10.11 -19.19
C THR A 292 -12.84 11.14 -20.32
N LEU A 293 -12.84 12.44 -20.03
CA LEU A 293 -12.78 13.50 -21.05
C LEU A 293 -11.43 13.50 -21.78
N VAL A 294 -10.33 13.36 -21.04
CA VAL A 294 -8.99 13.26 -21.65
C VAL A 294 -8.92 12.01 -22.54
N ALA A 295 -9.40 10.87 -22.04
CA ALA A 295 -9.48 9.64 -22.85
C ALA A 295 -10.32 9.86 -24.12
N ALA A 296 -11.50 10.53 -24.03
CA ALA A 296 -12.35 10.82 -25.18
C ALA A 296 -11.65 11.68 -26.24
N ALA A 297 -10.85 12.66 -25.83
CA ALA A 297 -10.04 13.47 -26.73
C ALA A 297 -9.01 12.61 -27.51
N LEU A 298 -8.37 11.65 -26.85
CA LEU A 298 -7.42 10.74 -27.51
C LEU A 298 -8.12 9.73 -28.41
N LEU A 299 -9.29 9.19 -28.00
CA LEU A 299 -10.13 8.30 -28.81
C LEU A 299 -10.59 9.01 -30.10
N TRP A 300 -11.02 10.27 -29.97
CA TRP A 300 -11.36 11.12 -31.12
C TRP A 300 -10.17 11.31 -32.05
N ALA A 301 -9.00 11.66 -31.52
CA ALA A 301 -7.80 11.87 -32.31
C ALA A 301 -7.35 10.60 -33.06
N ALA A 302 -7.39 9.44 -32.39
CA ALA A 302 -7.07 8.16 -33.00
C ALA A 302 -8.00 7.82 -34.17
N GLN A 303 -9.31 8.01 -33.98
CA GLN A 303 -10.30 7.74 -35.02
C GLN A 303 -10.14 8.70 -36.22
N ARG A 304 -9.88 9.99 -35.97
CA ARG A 304 -9.61 10.95 -37.06
C ARG A 304 -8.38 10.58 -37.90
N ALA A 305 -7.44 9.84 -37.32
CA ALA A 305 -6.29 9.29 -38.01
C ALA A 305 -6.54 7.90 -38.65
N GLY A 306 -7.78 7.38 -38.59
CA GLY A 306 -8.17 6.09 -39.16
C GLY A 306 -7.86 4.87 -38.30
N TYR A 307 -7.63 5.05 -36.99
CA TYR A 307 -7.37 3.96 -36.04
C TYR A 307 -8.57 3.67 -35.17
N GLN A 308 -8.75 2.39 -34.85
CA GLN A 308 -9.69 1.92 -33.85
C GLN A 308 -9.09 2.06 -32.44
N SER A 309 -9.97 2.09 -31.46
CA SER A 309 -9.56 2.16 -30.05
C SER A 309 -10.30 1.13 -29.18
N ALA A 310 -9.63 0.63 -28.16
CA ALA A 310 -10.19 -0.20 -27.11
C ALA A 310 -10.24 0.56 -25.79
N PHE A 311 -11.36 0.47 -25.07
CA PHE A 311 -11.54 1.06 -23.73
C PHE A 311 -11.99 -0.03 -22.76
N MET A 312 -11.12 -0.41 -21.83
CA MET A 312 -11.37 -1.48 -20.88
C MET A 312 -11.78 -0.94 -19.52
N ALA A 313 -12.90 -1.45 -18.99
CA ALA A 313 -13.40 -1.14 -17.65
C ALA A 313 -13.44 -2.40 -16.78
N PRO A 314 -13.25 -2.29 -15.45
CA PRO A 314 -13.16 -3.45 -14.56
C PRO A 314 -14.48 -4.19 -14.37
N THR A 315 -15.61 -3.55 -14.61
CA THR A 315 -16.95 -4.15 -14.45
C THR A 315 -17.87 -3.80 -15.61
N GLU A 316 -18.89 -4.61 -15.83
CA GLU A 316 -19.88 -4.39 -16.90
C GLU A 316 -20.68 -3.11 -16.70
N ILE A 317 -21.02 -2.78 -15.45
CA ILE A 317 -21.72 -1.53 -15.10
C ILE A 317 -20.90 -0.31 -15.52
N LEU A 318 -19.60 -0.32 -15.21
CA LEU A 318 -18.70 0.76 -15.62
C LEU A 318 -18.52 0.82 -17.14
N ALA A 319 -18.42 -0.33 -17.79
CA ALA A 319 -18.35 -0.37 -19.25
C ALA A 319 -19.59 0.29 -19.90
N GLN A 320 -20.79 -0.04 -19.42
CA GLN A 320 -22.04 0.58 -19.86
C GLN A 320 -22.09 2.10 -19.61
N GLN A 321 -21.62 2.55 -18.44
CA GLN A 321 -21.54 3.98 -18.12
C GLN A 321 -20.54 4.70 -19.03
N HIS A 322 -19.37 4.10 -19.29
CA HIS A 322 -18.40 4.66 -20.22
C HIS A 322 -18.94 4.72 -21.65
N VAL A 323 -19.66 3.69 -22.11
CA VAL A 323 -20.33 3.75 -23.42
C VAL A 323 -21.26 4.98 -23.52
N LYS A 324 -22.15 5.17 -22.54
CA LYS A 324 -23.06 6.31 -22.49
C LYS A 324 -22.31 7.66 -22.48
N THR A 325 -21.29 7.78 -21.69
CA THR A 325 -20.48 8.99 -21.55
C THR A 325 -19.70 9.28 -22.84
N LEU A 326 -19.03 8.27 -23.39
CA LEU A 326 -18.25 8.41 -24.63
C LEU A 326 -19.13 8.65 -25.84
N GLN A 327 -20.30 8.03 -25.93
CA GLN A 327 -21.31 8.35 -26.99
C GLN A 327 -21.70 9.83 -26.91
N GLY A 328 -21.92 10.38 -25.70
CA GLY A 328 -22.22 11.79 -25.51
C GLY A 328 -21.12 12.74 -26.05
N PHE A 329 -19.87 12.38 -25.92
CA PHE A 329 -18.72 13.18 -26.39
C PHE A 329 -18.39 12.96 -27.87
N LEU A 330 -18.55 11.73 -28.37
CA LEU A 330 -18.04 11.30 -29.67
C LEU A 330 -19.11 11.25 -30.78
N ALA A 331 -20.41 11.18 -30.43
CA ALA A 331 -21.51 11.14 -31.41
C ALA A 331 -21.54 12.37 -32.34
N PRO A 332 -21.22 13.63 -31.90
CA PRO A 332 -21.20 14.77 -32.81
C PRO A 332 -20.19 14.61 -33.96
N PHE A 333 -19.23 13.73 -33.84
CA PHE A 333 -18.21 13.45 -34.84
C PHE A 333 -18.49 12.19 -35.67
N GLY A 334 -19.60 11.53 -35.44
CA GLY A 334 -20.00 10.30 -36.16
C GLY A 334 -19.22 9.05 -35.72
N ILE A 335 -18.54 9.09 -34.54
CA ILE A 335 -17.71 7.99 -34.00
C ILE A 335 -18.63 6.95 -33.36
N ARG A 336 -18.49 5.69 -33.77
CA ARG A 336 -19.35 4.56 -33.36
C ARG A 336 -18.71 3.85 -32.16
N VAL A 337 -19.39 3.92 -31.03
CA VAL A 337 -18.95 3.27 -29.77
C VAL A 337 -19.78 2.00 -29.55
N CYS A 338 -19.10 0.85 -29.43
CA CYS A 338 -19.72 -0.46 -29.24
C CYS A 338 -19.40 -1.00 -27.83
N LEU A 339 -20.35 -1.76 -27.25
CA LEU A 339 -20.16 -2.46 -25.96
C LEU A 339 -19.85 -3.93 -26.23
N LEU A 340 -18.84 -4.48 -25.50
CA LEU A 340 -18.52 -5.90 -25.47
C LEU A 340 -18.27 -6.39 -24.04
N THR A 341 -19.23 -7.14 -23.47
CA THR A 341 -19.17 -7.66 -22.11
C THR A 341 -19.46 -9.16 -22.04
N GLY A 342 -19.11 -9.77 -20.90
CA GLY A 342 -19.29 -11.21 -20.68
C GLY A 342 -20.76 -11.64 -20.65
N SER A 343 -21.68 -10.82 -20.17
CA SER A 343 -23.10 -11.14 -20.00
C SER A 343 -23.94 -11.01 -21.29
N MET A 344 -23.41 -10.39 -22.35
CA MET A 344 -24.12 -10.23 -23.65
C MET A 344 -24.44 -11.58 -24.28
N LYS A 345 -25.52 -11.63 -25.05
CA LYS A 345 -25.90 -12.85 -25.80
C LYS A 345 -24.89 -13.17 -26.91
N ALA A 346 -24.69 -14.45 -27.20
CA ALA A 346 -23.72 -14.91 -28.19
C ALA A 346 -23.85 -14.22 -29.55
N LYS A 347 -25.11 -14.03 -30.04
CA LYS A 347 -25.38 -13.35 -31.29
C LYS A 347 -24.95 -11.88 -31.29
N GLU A 348 -25.15 -11.16 -30.18
CA GLU A 348 -24.77 -9.77 -30.02
C GLU A 348 -23.22 -9.65 -29.96
N LYS A 349 -22.56 -10.55 -29.21
CA LYS A 349 -21.08 -10.62 -29.18
C LYS A 349 -20.51 -10.86 -30.58
N SER A 350 -21.05 -11.83 -31.33
CA SER A 350 -20.59 -12.12 -32.70
C SER A 350 -20.75 -10.91 -33.62
N ALA A 351 -21.87 -10.19 -33.52
CA ALA A 351 -22.10 -8.99 -34.32
C ALA A 351 -21.08 -7.88 -34.00
N VAL A 352 -20.77 -7.65 -32.72
CA VAL A 352 -19.77 -6.65 -32.32
C VAL A 352 -18.36 -7.07 -32.74
N LYS A 353 -17.99 -8.35 -32.60
CA LYS A 353 -16.67 -8.87 -33.05
C LYS A 353 -16.51 -8.71 -34.56
N ALA A 354 -17.51 -9.04 -35.36
CA ALA A 354 -17.51 -8.82 -36.81
C ALA A 354 -17.35 -7.33 -37.15
N ALA A 355 -18.09 -6.45 -36.46
CA ALA A 355 -17.99 -4.99 -36.67
C ALA A 355 -16.59 -4.43 -36.30
N LEU A 356 -15.88 -5.04 -35.34
CA LEU A 356 -14.51 -4.67 -35.01
C LEU A 356 -13.52 -5.14 -36.09
N GLU A 357 -13.66 -6.37 -36.56
CA GLU A 357 -12.81 -6.95 -37.61
C GLU A 357 -12.98 -6.24 -38.95
N GLU A 358 -14.22 -5.83 -39.30
CA GLU A 358 -14.55 -5.09 -40.50
C GLU A 358 -14.25 -3.57 -40.42
N GLY A 359 -13.82 -3.05 -39.23
CA GLY A 359 -13.57 -1.62 -39.04
C GLY A 359 -14.83 -0.77 -38.95
N VAL A 360 -16.04 -1.41 -38.80
CA VAL A 360 -17.32 -0.70 -38.66
C VAL A 360 -17.47 -0.09 -37.25
N CYS A 361 -16.90 -0.67 -36.20
CA CYS A 361 -16.89 -0.13 -34.86
C CYS A 361 -15.58 0.64 -34.63
N ASP A 362 -15.66 1.92 -34.25
CA ASP A 362 -14.49 2.78 -34.08
C ASP A 362 -13.89 2.66 -32.68
N VAL A 363 -14.74 2.54 -31.65
CA VAL A 363 -14.34 2.43 -30.24
C VAL A 363 -15.06 1.25 -29.60
N ALA A 364 -14.30 0.24 -29.15
CA ALA A 364 -14.84 -0.87 -28.38
C ALA A 364 -14.68 -0.60 -26.88
N VAL A 365 -15.78 -0.50 -26.16
CA VAL A 365 -15.79 -0.41 -24.69
C VAL A 365 -16.20 -1.77 -24.13
N GLY A 366 -15.45 -2.29 -23.15
CA GLY A 366 -15.81 -3.59 -22.58
C GLY A 366 -15.03 -3.93 -21.32
N THR A 367 -15.18 -5.18 -20.89
CA THR A 367 -14.45 -5.77 -19.77
C THR A 367 -13.31 -6.66 -20.31
N HIS A 368 -12.84 -7.62 -19.50
CA HIS A 368 -11.92 -8.67 -19.97
C HIS A 368 -12.37 -9.43 -21.22
N ALA A 369 -13.64 -9.31 -21.61
CA ALA A 369 -14.14 -9.86 -22.88
C ALA A 369 -13.41 -9.29 -24.11
N LEU A 370 -12.82 -8.10 -24.02
CA LEU A 370 -11.98 -7.52 -25.08
C LEU A 370 -10.63 -8.25 -25.25
N LEU A 371 -10.18 -9.00 -24.23
CA LEU A 371 -8.89 -9.71 -24.23
C LEU A 371 -8.97 -11.10 -24.87
N THR A 372 -10.17 -11.65 -25.08
CA THR A 372 -10.34 -13.01 -25.63
C THR A 372 -9.75 -13.10 -27.05
N GLU A 373 -9.09 -14.23 -27.38
CA GLU A 373 -8.36 -14.43 -28.64
C GLU A 373 -9.21 -14.21 -29.91
N ASP A 374 -10.50 -14.43 -29.80
CA ASP A 374 -11.46 -14.29 -30.88
C ASP A 374 -11.94 -12.84 -31.15
N VAL A 375 -11.46 -11.87 -30.38
CA VAL A 375 -11.65 -10.44 -30.64
C VAL A 375 -10.49 -9.92 -31.48
N ARG A 376 -10.77 -9.53 -32.71
CA ARG A 376 -9.79 -8.96 -33.64
C ARG A 376 -10.22 -7.54 -34.02
N PHE A 377 -9.23 -6.66 -34.05
CA PHE A 377 -9.41 -5.28 -34.50
C PHE A 377 -8.85 -5.15 -35.91
N HIS A 378 -9.51 -4.37 -36.74
CA HIS A 378 -9.02 -4.06 -38.07
C HIS A 378 -7.72 -3.24 -38.01
N ASN A 379 -7.70 -2.20 -37.18
CA ASN A 379 -6.53 -1.31 -37.02
C ASN A 379 -6.52 -0.67 -35.64
N LEU A 380 -6.09 -1.42 -34.60
CA LEU A 380 -6.04 -0.93 -33.21
C LEU A 380 -4.84 -0.01 -33.01
N GLY A 381 -5.07 1.29 -32.75
CA GLY A 381 -4.03 2.28 -32.49
C GLY A 381 -3.94 2.76 -31.04
N LEU A 382 -5.03 2.67 -30.26
CA LEU A 382 -5.08 3.14 -28.88
C LEU A 382 -5.82 2.15 -27.98
N ALA A 383 -5.22 1.83 -26.84
CA ALA A 383 -5.82 1.03 -25.77
C ALA A 383 -5.89 1.87 -24.49
N VAL A 384 -7.09 2.01 -23.93
CA VAL A 384 -7.37 2.73 -22.68
C VAL A 384 -7.82 1.73 -21.62
N THR A 385 -7.24 1.77 -20.42
CA THR A 385 -7.67 0.96 -19.28
C THR A 385 -8.07 1.87 -18.11
N ASP A 386 -9.26 1.64 -17.53
CA ASP A 386 -9.72 2.38 -16.36
C ASP A 386 -9.54 1.56 -15.09
N GLU A 387 -9.24 2.23 -13.95
CA GLU A 387 -9.04 1.63 -12.62
C GLU A 387 -7.98 0.52 -12.60
N GLN A 388 -6.77 0.87 -12.99
CA GLN A 388 -5.62 -0.05 -13.16
C GLN A 388 -5.38 -1.02 -12.02
N HIS A 389 -5.58 -0.60 -10.75
CA HIS A 389 -5.33 -1.44 -9.57
C HIS A 389 -6.17 -2.73 -9.53
N ARG A 390 -7.16 -2.88 -10.42
CA ARG A 390 -8.01 -4.07 -10.57
C ARG A 390 -7.62 -4.97 -11.74
N PHE A 391 -6.64 -4.55 -12.56
CA PHE A 391 -6.13 -5.32 -13.69
C PHE A 391 -4.67 -5.71 -13.45
N GLY A 392 -4.32 -6.98 -13.69
CA GLY A 392 -2.93 -7.45 -13.64
C GLY A 392 -2.09 -6.88 -14.79
N VAL A 393 -0.77 -6.88 -14.62
CA VAL A 393 0.20 -6.46 -15.64
C VAL A 393 0.05 -7.30 -16.93
N GLU A 394 -0.22 -8.61 -16.79
CA GLU A 394 -0.47 -9.53 -17.89
C GLU A 394 -1.65 -9.11 -18.80
N GLN A 395 -2.70 -8.54 -18.23
CA GLN A 395 -3.87 -8.10 -19.00
C GLN A 395 -3.59 -6.85 -19.84
N ARG A 396 -2.67 -5.98 -19.39
CA ARG A 396 -2.20 -4.84 -20.20
C ARG A 396 -1.38 -5.31 -21.39
N GLY A 397 -0.49 -6.29 -21.16
CA GLY A 397 0.30 -6.94 -22.21
C GLY A 397 -0.60 -7.52 -23.29
N ALA A 398 -1.59 -8.33 -22.89
CA ALA A 398 -2.52 -8.98 -23.79
C ALA A 398 -3.34 -8.00 -24.68
N LEU A 399 -3.71 -6.82 -24.17
CA LEU A 399 -4.38 -5.80 -24.99
C LEU A 399 -3.39 -5.13 -25.96
N GLY A 400 -2.14 -4.97 -25.53
CA GLY A 400 -1.05 -4.44 -26.36
C GLY A 400 -0.63 -5.36 -27.50
N GLU A 401 -0.90 -6.66 -27.41
CA GLU A 401 -0.59 -7.66 -28.44
C GLU A 401 -1.68 -7.76 -29.53
N LYS A 402 -2.86 -7.16 -29.33
CA LYS A 402 -3.99 -7.22 -30.28
C LYS A 402 -3.87 -6.28 -31.47
N GLY A 403 -2.82 -5.50 -31.61
CA GLY A 403 -2.53 -4.61 -32.72
C GLY A 403 -1.05 -4.52 -33.02
N ALA A 404 -0.69 -3.73 -34.04
CA ALA A 404 0.71 -3.42 -34.35
C ALA A 404 1.26 -2.40 -33.33
N GLN A 405 1.38 -2.82 -32.04
CA GLN A 405 1.89 -2.00 -30.92
C GLN A 405 1.07 -0.74 -30.62
N PRO A 406 -0.20 -0.88 -30.22
CA PRO A 406 -1.06 0.26 -29.92
C PRO A 406 -0.49 1.11 -28.77
N HIS A 407 -0.80 2.40 -28.78
CA HIS A 407 -0.57 3.29 -27.65
C HIS A 407 -1.40 2.86 -26.44
N ILE A 408 -0.85 3.01 -25.23
CA ILE A 408 -1.51 2.61 -23.99
C ILE A 408 -1.73 3.83 -23.10
N LEU A 409 -2.99 4.06 -22.73
CA LEU A 409 -3.39 4.99 -21.69
C LEU A 409 -3.97 4.21 -20.51
N VAL A 410 -3.40 4.39 -19.35
CA VAL A 410 -3.89 3.81 -18.10
C VAL A 410 -4.47 4.92 -17.25
N MET A 411 -5.68 4.73 -16.69
CA MET A 411 -6.32 5.70 -15.82
C MET A 411 -6.39 5.16 -14.39
N SER A 412 -6.12 6.03 -13.41
CA SER A 412 -6.26 5.72 -11.99
C SER A 412 -7.03 6.81 -11.25
N ALA A 413 -8.02 6.40 -10.45
CA ALA A 413 -8.77 7.28 -9.56
C ALA A 413 -8.14 7.37 -8.15
N THR A 414 -7.12 6.56 -7.86
CA THR A 414 -6.35 6.71 -6.62
C THR A 414 -5.26 7.75 -6.84
N PRO A 415 -5.32 8.91 -6.17
CA PRO A 415 -4.21 9.82 -6.15
C PRO A 415 -3.05 9.11 -5.41
N ILE A 416 -1.91 9.01 -6.05
CA ILE A 416 -0.66 8.51 -5.47
C ILE A 416 0.34 9.65 -5.60
N PRO A 417 1.14 9.97 -4.58
CA PRO A 417 2.19 10.97 -4.72
C PRO A 417 3.04 10.70 -5.97
N ARG A 418 3.32 11.75 -6.75
CA ARG A 418 3.95 11.63 -8.09
C ARG A 418 5.23 10.80 -8.07
N THR A 419 6.05 10.98 -7.06
CA THR A 419 7.30 10.23 -6.85
C THR A 419 7.07 8.74 -6.66
N LEU A 420 6.09 8.40 -5.87
CA LEU A 420 5.71 7.02 -5.63
C LEU A 420 5.06 6.39 -6.87
N ALA A 421 4.26 7.16 -7.61
CA ALA A 421 3.69 6.72 -8.88
C ALA A 421 4.77 6.39 -9.92
N LEU A 422 5.83 7.20 -10.00
CA LEU A 422 6.98 6.95 -10.88
C LEU A 422 7.78 5.70 -10.49
N MET A 423 7.77 5.30 -9.21
CA MET A 423 8.42 4.06 -8.78
C MET A 423 7.55 2.83 -9.03
N ILE A 424 6.26 2.93 -8.70
CA ILE A 424 5.31 1.81 -8.85
C ILE A 424 5.04 1.52 -10.32
N TYR A 425 4.96 2.57 -11.12
CA TYR A 425 4.63 2.53 -12.54
C TYR A 425 5.80 3.08 -13.37
N GLY A 426 7.02 2.71 -13.02
CA GLY A 426 8.23 3.24 -13.64
C GLY A 426 8.35 3.00 -15.15
N ASP A 427 7.50 2.09 -15.66
CA ASP A 427 7.29 1.83 -17.07
C ASP A 427 6.30 2.81 -17.74
N LEU A 428 5.63 3.69 -16.98
CA LEU A 428 4.63 4.62 -17.49
C LEU A 428 5.09 6.08 -17.33
N ASP A 429 4.79 6.91 -18.32
CA ASP A 429 4.84 8.37 -18.17
C ASP A 429 3.61 8.84 -17.39
N VAL A 430 3.75 9.83 -16.52
CA VAL A 430 2.66 10.23 -15.61
C VAL A 430 2.13 11.61 -15.97
N SER A 431 0.82 11.69 -16.26
CA SER A 431 0.05 12.94 -16.34
C SER A 431 -0.90 13.06 -15.16
N VAL A 432 -0.88 14.20 -14.50
CA VAL A 432 -1.67 14.45 -13.28
C VAL A 432 -2.76 15.47 -13.56
N LEU A 433 -4.01 15.12 -13.18
CA LEU A 433 -5.14 16.04 -13.12
C LEU A 433 -5.27 16.60 -11.70
N ASP A 434 -4.65 17.73 -11.46
CA ASP A 434 -4.57 18.43 -10.19
C ASP A 434 -5.67 19.52 -10.03
N GLU A 435 -6.61 19.57 -10.96
CA GLU A 435 -7.76 20.49 -10.93
C GLU A 435 -9.07 19.71 -11.01
N LEU A 436 -10.07 20.15 -10.26
CA LEU A 436 -11.44 19.64 -10.40
C LEU A 436 -12.22 20.48 -11.43
N PRO A 437 -13.15 19.85 -12.19
CA PRO A 437 -14.01 20.57 -13.12
C PRO A 437 -14.86 21.63 -12.39
N PRO A 438 -15.14 22.78 -13.03
CA PRO A 438 -16.00 23.81 -12.45
C PRO A 438 -17.40 23.27 -12.19
N GLY A 439 -18.01 23.70 -11.08
CA GLY A 439 -19.36 23.28 -10.67
C GLY A 439 -19.43 22.04 -9.79
N ARG A 440 -18.31 21.36 -9.51
CA ARG A 440 -18.28 20.27 -8.53
C ARG A 440 -18.35 20.82 -7.12
N GLN A 441 -19.31 20.32 -6.33
CA GLN A 441 -19.47 20.69 -4.93
C GLN A 441 -18.42 20.00 -4.06
N THR A 442 -17.88 20.72 -3.07
CA THR A 442 -17.06 20.12 -2.00
C THR A 442 -17.95 19.31 -1.08
N VAL A 443 -17.43 18.18 -0.61
CA VAL A 443 -18.15 17.32 0.34
C VAL A 443 -17.73 17.67 1.75
N ASP A 444 -18.68 18.15 2.57
CA ASP A 444 -18.43 18.42 3.98
C ASP A 444 -18.24 17.11 4.74
N THR A 445 -17.07 16.90 5.34
CA THR A 445 -16.73 15.65 6.00
C THR A 445 -16.68 15.82 7.50
N PHE A 446 -17.36 14.94 8.24
CA PHE A 446 -17.42 14.94 9.71
C PHE A 446 -16.98 13.60 10.27
N ALA A 447 -16.18 13.61 11.32
CA ALA A 447 -15.87 12.42 12.13
C ALA A 447 -16.64 12.52 13.43
N VAL A 448 -17.48 11.52 13.73
CA VAL A 448 -18.37 11.49 14.87
C VAL A 448 -18.26 10.16 15.63
N THR A 449 -18.62 10.18 16.90
CA THR A 449 -18.71 8.97 17.73
C THR A 449 -20.15 8.43 17.74
N GLU A 450 -20.34 7.20 18.23
CA GLU A 450 -21.65 6.57 18.37
C GLU A 450 -22.63 7.41 19.22
N SER A 451 -22.14 8.26 20.10
CA SER A 451 -22.97 9.18 20.88
C SER A 451 -23.79 10.16 20.03
N TYR A 452 -23.40 10.38 18.79
CA TYR A 452 -24.11 11.23 17.81
C TYR A 452 -25.16 10.45 17.00
N ARG A 453 -25.35 9.14 17.20
CA ARG A 453 -26.22 8.27 16.40
C ARG A 453 -27.65 8.81 16.23
N ALA A 454 -28.28 9.25 17.30
CA ALA A 454 -29.63 9.79 17.23
C ALA A 454 -29.74 11.02 16.31
N ARG A 455 -28.75 11.91 16.36
CA ARG A 455 -28.67 13.09 15.50
C ARG A 455 -28.38 12.72 14.04
N LEU A 456 -27.50 11.75 13.82
CA LEU A 456 -27.20 11.22 12.49
C LEU A 456 -28.44 10.60 11.85
N ASN A 457 -29.20 9.78 12.59
CA ASN A 457 -30.44 9.18 12.10
C ASN A 457 -31.48 10.24 11.73
N GLY A 458 -31.61 11.30 12.52
CA GLY A 458 -32.46 12.44 12.18
C GLY A 458 -32.00 13.16 10.91
N PHE A 459 -30.67 13.25 10.69
CA PHE A 459 -30.12 13.86 9.48
C PHE A 459 -30.32 12.99 8.23
N ILE A 460 -30.16 11.65 8.34
CA ILE A 460 -30.48 10.69 7.26
C ILE A 460 -31.94 10.88 6.82
N HIS A 461 -32.88 10.83 7.79
CA HIS A 461 -34.31 10.98 7.51
C HIS A 461 -34.63 12.32 6.84
N LYS A 462 -33.98 13.43 7.30
CA LYS A 462 -34.12 14.74 6.70
C LYS A 462 -33.67 14.76 5.24
N GLN A 463 -32.49 14.20 4.93
CA GLN A 463 -31.96 14.15 3.55
C GLN A 463 -32.89 13.39 2.63
N VAL A 464 -33.45 12.27 3.06
CA VAL A 464 -34.40 11.50 2.24
C VAL A 464 -35.71 12.25 2.05
N LYS A 465 -36.24 12.92 3.07
CA LYS A 465 -37.44 13.77 2.94
C LYS A 465 -37.24 14.96 2.01
N GLU A 466 -36.03 15.45 1.85
CA GLU A 466 -35.67 16.47 0.87
C GLU A 466 -35.53 15.92 -0.56
N GLY A 467 -35.77 14.61 -0.74
CA GLY A 467 -35.73 13.91 -2.04
C GLY A 467 -34.34 13.38 -2.42
N HIS A 468 -33.40 13.32 -1.48
CA HIS A 468 -32.04 12.83 -1.70
C HIS A 468 -31.85 11.39 -1.27
N GLN A 469 -30.82 10.74 -1.81
CA GLN A 469 -30.47 9.38 -1.48
C GLN A 469 -29.24 9.29 -0.59
N VAL A 470 -29.11 8.19 0.16
CA VAL A 470 -28.09 7.99 1.18
C VAL A 470 -27.34 6.68 0.95
N PHE A 471 -26.01 6.73 0.99
CA PHE A 471 -25.14 5.56 1.12
C PHE A 471 -24.79 5.32 2.58
N VAL A 472 -24.88 4.05 3.02
CA VAL A 472 -24.36 3.59 4.31
C VAL A 472 -23.38 2.45 4.05
N VAL A 473 -22.11 2.62 4.43
CA VAL A 473 -21.04 1.64 4.16
C VAL A 473 -20.57 1.03 5.48
N CYS A 474 -20.62 -0.31 5.54
CA CYS A 474 -20.15 -1.11 6.68
C CYS A 474 -18.83 -1.83 6.31
N PRO A 475 -17.91 -2.05 7.25
CA PRO A 475 -16.72 -2.85 6.99
C PRO A 475 -17.09 -4.30 6.69
N LYS A 476 -16.22 -4.98 5.92
CA LYS A 476 -16.36 -6.42 5.65
C LYS A 476 -16.04 -7.19 6.94
N VAL A 477 -16.96 -8.04 7.37
CA VAL A 477 -16.69 -8.98 8.46
C VAL A 477 -15.98 -10.20 7.89
N GLU A 478 -14.77 -10.53 8.36
CA GLU A 478 -14.04 -11.74 7.98
C GLU A 478 -14.54 -12.95 8.78
N ASP A 479 -14.72 -14.09 8.10
CA ASP A 479 -15.12 -15.34 8.74
C ASP A 479 -13.94 -15.85 9.61
N GLY A 480 -14.03 -15.76 10.92
CA GLY A 480 -13.00 -16.24 11.87
C GLY A 480 -12.86 -15.44 13.16
N GLU A 481 -13.40 -14.26 13.24
CA GLU A 481 -13.46 -13.48 14.48
C GLU A 481 -14.73 -13.81 15.28
N GLU A 482 -14.91 -15.05 15.69
CA GLU A 482 -15.85 -15.47 16.74
C GLU A 482 -15.28 -15.10 18.11
N GLY A 483 -15.27 -13.83 18.42
CA GLY A 483 -14.81 -13.34 19.72
C GLY A 483 -14.89 -11.82 19.79
N GLU A 484 -16.00 -11.32 20.38
CA GLU A 484 -16.15 -9.96 20.89
C GLU A 484 -16.17 -8.77 19.90
N SER A 485 -16.27 -8.93 18.59
CA SER A 485 -16.43 -7.76 17.73
C SER A 485 -17.91 -7.35 17.65
N LYS A 486 -18.25 -6.20 18.21
CA LYS A 486 -19.53 -5.49 18.06
C LYS A 486 -19.80 -5.02 16.61
N LEU A 487 -19.22 -5.69 15.61
CA LEU A 487 -19.36 -5.33 14.22
C LEU A 487 -20.66 -5.90 13.65
N LYS A 488 -21.53 -4.99 13.29
CA LYS A 488 -22.75 -5.34 12.58
C LYS A 488 -22.44 -5.64 11.11
N SER A 489 -22.95 -6.74 10.61
CA SER A 489 -22.91 -7.01 9.18
C SER A 489 -23.76 -5.98 8.41
N ALA A 490 -23.44 -5.73 7.12
CA ALA A 490 -24.25 -4.82 6.31
C ALA A 490 -25.75 -5.24 6.27
N SER A 491 -26.02 -6.55 6.33
CA SER A 491 -27.39 -7.07 6.33
C SER A 491 -28.11 -6.77 7.65
N GLU A 492 -27.45 -6.95 8.79
CA GLU A 492 -28.02 -6.62 10.10
C GLU A 492 -28.28 -5.11 10.23
N HIS A 493 -27.33 -4.31 9.77
CA HIS A 493 -27.49 -2.86 9.79
C HIS A 493 -28.63 -2.38 8.88
N ALA A 494 -28.81 -3.01 7.71
CA ALA A 494 -29.94 -2.74 6.83
C ALA A 494 -31.30 -3.09 7.50
N GLU A 495 -31.37 -4.20 8.23
CA GLU A 495 -32.59 -4.59 8.99
C GLU A 495 -32.88 -3.59 10.13
N GLU A 496 -31.88 -3.10 10.81
CA GLU A 496 -32.05 -2.06 11.83
C GLU A 496 -32.58 -0.75 11.23
N LEU A 497 -32.01 -0.32 10.09
CA LEU A 497 -32.46 0.89 9.40
C LEU A 497 -33.90 0.73 8.87
N ARG A 498 -34.30 -0.45 8.38
CA ARG A 498 -35.70 -0.72 8.00
C ARG A 498 -36.68 -0.59 9.15
N LYS A 499 -36.26 -1.07 10.34
CA LYS A 499 -37.09 -0.91 11.55
C LYS A 499 -37.15 0.54 12.04
N LEU A 500 -36.04 1.25 11.89
CA LEU A 500 -35.91 2.65 12.32
C LEU A 500 -36.67 3.61 11.41
N PHE A 501 -36.68 3.32 10.11
CA PHE A 501 -37.29 4.14 9.06
C PHE A 501 -38.32 3.32 8.26
N PRO A 502 -39.49 3.01 8.84
CA PRO A 502 -40.51 2.19 8.16
C PRO A 502 -41.14 2.87 6.94
N ASP A 503 -40.98 4.18 6.81
CA ASP A 503 -41.46 5.02 5.71
C ASP A 503 -40.42 5.18 4.57
N LEU A 504 -39.22 4.59 4.69
CA LEU A 504 -38.16 4.68 3.70
C LEU A 504 -37.81 3.31 3.12
N THR A 505 -37.38 3.32 1.83
CA THR A 505 -36.95 2.12 1.12
C THR A 505 -35.47 1.88 1.37
N VAL A 506 -35.13 0.78 2.08
CA VAL A 506 -33.75 0.43 2.40
C VAL A 506 -33.35 -0.85 1.67
N ALA A 507 -32.36 -0.77 0.80
CA ALA A 507 -31.75 -1.90 0.10
C ALA A 507 -30.36 -2.24 0.68
N CYS A 508 -29.93 -3.49 0.47
CA CYS A 508 -28.60 -3.95 0.92
C CYS A 508 -27.85 -4.62 -0.23
N VAL A 509 -26.53 -4.32 -0.35
CA VAL A 509 -25.62 -4.95 -1.31
C VAL A 509 -24.36 -5.41 -0.60
N HIS A 510 -23.99 -6.69 -0.75
CA HIS A 510 -22.78 -7.24 -0.16
C HIS A 510 -22.08 -8.25 -1.08
N GLY A 511 -20.83 -8.62 -0.74
CA GLY A 511 -19.95 -9.45 -1.57
C GLY A 511 -20.52 -10.81 -1.95
N ARG A 512 -21.32 -11.43 -1.08
CA ARG A 512 -21.88 -12.80 -1.26
C ARG A 512 -23.09 -12.86 -2.23
N MET A 513 -23.65 -11.72 -2.63
CA MET A 513 -24.79 -11.70 -3.60
C MET A 513 -24.31 -12.08 -4.99
N LYS A 514 -25.21 -12.70 -5.76
CA LYS A 514 -24.97 -13.00 -7.19
C LYS A 514 -24.83 -11.71 -8.02
N PRO A 515 -24.01 -11.69 -9.07
CA PRO A 515 -23.80 -10.49 -9.90
C PRO A 515 -25.08 -9.84 -10.37
N LYS A 516 -26.03 -10.61 -10.90
CA LYS A 516 -27.33 -10.10 -11.38
C LYS A 516 -28.17 -9.43 -10.28
N GLU A 517 -28.13 -9.99 -9.06
CA GLU A 517 -28.85 -9.41 -7.91
C GLU A 517 -28.23 -8.07 -7.50
N LYS A 518 -26.88 -7.98 -7.49
CA LYS A 518 -26.18 -6.73 -7.25
C LYS A 518 -26.54 -5.66 -8.28
N GLU A 519 -26.53 -6.04 -9.54
CA GLU A 519 -26.90 -5.15 -10.65
C GLU A 519 -28.33 -4.63 -10.52
N ALA A 520 -29.28 -5.51 -10.19
CA ALA A 520 -30.67 -5.11 -10.00
C ALA A 520 -30.85 -4.10 -8.85
N VAL A 521 -30.23 -4.34 -7.69
CA VAL A 521 -30.29 -3.43 -6.56
C VAL A 521 -29.62 -2.08 -6.88
N MET A 522 -28.48 -2.11 -7.54
CA MET A 522 -27.76 -0.88 -7.93
C MET A 522 -28.54 -0.09 -8.99
N ALA A 523 -29.21 -0.76 -9.93
CA ALA A 523 -30.05 -0.11 -10.92
C ALA A 523 -31.28 0.56 -10.27
N ALA A 524 -31.95 -0.12 -9.33
CA ALA A 524 -33.07 0.44 -8.56
C ALA A 524 -32.63 1.67 -7.74
N PHE A 525 -31.45 1.62 -7.12
CA PHE A 525 -30.91 2.77 -6.41
C PHE A 525 -30.58 3.92 -7.36
N ALA A 526 -29.97 3.66 -8.50
CA ALA A 526 -29.68 4.67 -9.52
C ALA A 526 -30.94 5.30 -10.14
N ALA A 527 -32.04 4.51 -10.23
CA ALA A 527 -33.34 4.99 -10.69
C ALA A 527 -34.11 5.81 -9.64
N GLY A 528 -33.62 5.88 -8.39
CA GLY A 528 -34.30 6.58 -7.30
C GLY A 528 -35.43 5.79 -6.63
N GLU A 529 -35.54 4.48 -6.91
CA GLU A 529 -36.55 3.58 -6.31
C GLU A 529 -36.15 3.14 -4.88
N THR A 530 -34.92 3.42 -4.47
CA THR A 530 -34.36 3.11 -3.16
C THR A 530 -33.82 4.38 -2.54
N ASP A 531 -34.16 4.65 -1.29
CA ASP A 531 -33.76 5.84 -0.52
C ASP A 531 -32.38 5.67 0.13
N ILE A 532 -32.18 4.51 0.77
CA ILE A 532 -30.97 4.20 1.53
C ILE A 532 -30.35 2.91 0.98
N LEU A 533 -29.10 2.97 0.56
CA LEU A 533 -28.32 1.80 0.15
C LEU A 533 -27.28 1.46 1.21
N VAL A 534 -27.48 0.34 1.90
CA VAL A 534 -26.49 -0.23 2.82
C VAL A 534 -25.58 -1.18 2.06
N SER A 535 -24.28 -1.03 2.23
CA SER A 535 -23.31 -1.85 1.48
C SER A 535 -22.05 -2.16 2.28
N THR A 536 -21.33 -3.19 1.85
CA THR A 536 -19.91 -3.35 2.16
C THR A 536 -19.07 -2.55 1.15
N THR A 537 -17.75 -2.71 1.14
CA THR A 537 -16.80 -2.07 0.19
C THR A 537 -17.15 -2.24 -1.30
N VAL A 538 -18.18 -3.02 -1.63
CA VAL A 538 -18.66 -3.24 -3.02
C VAL A 538 -19.07 -1.93 -3.72
N VAL A 539 -19.43 -0.88 -2.98
CA VAL A 539 -19.76 0.47 -3.55
C VAL A 539 -18.52 1.21 -4.08
N GLU A 540 -17.32 0.72 -3.81
CA GLU A 540 -16.09 1.21 -4.48
C GLU A 540 -16.22 1.07 -6.02
N VAL A 541 -17.14 0.24 -6.52
CA VAL A 541 -17.36 -0.01 -7.93
C VAL A 541 -18.33 1.01 -8.53
N GLY A 542 -17.81 2.15 -8.90
CA GLY A 542 -18.09 3.01 -10.03
C GLY A 542 -19.51 3.49 -10.37
N VAL A 543 -20.58 3.17 -9.64
CA VAL A 543 -21.93 3.62 -9.98
C VAL A 543 -22.09 5.10 -9.67
N ASP A 544 -22.47 5.88 -10.68
CA ASP A 544 -22.75 7.31 -10.55
C ASP A 544 -24.22 7.53 -10.17
N VAL A 545 -24.45 8.07 -8.97
CA VAL A 545 -25.80 8.43 -8.49
C VAL A 545 -25.78 9.91 -8.08
N PRO A 546 -26.10 10.84 -9.01
CA PRO A 546 -26.00 12.29 -8.74
C PRO A 546 -26.93 12.77 -7.63
N ASN A 547 -28.00 12.04 -7.32
CA ASN A 547 -28.96 12.36 -6.27
C ASN A 547 -28.52 11.89 -4.87
N ALA A 548 -27.45 11.10 -4.76
CA ALA A 548 -26.92 10.69 -3.47
C ALA A 548 -26.06 11.81 -2.85
N THR A 549 -26.57 12.42 -1.78
CA THR A 549 -25.96 13.57 -1.11
C THR A 549 -25.31 13.24 0.22
N LEU A 550 -25.59 12.10 0.83
CA LEU A 550 -25.03 11.69 2.11
C LEU A 550 -24.34 10.33 2.00
N MET A 551 -23.09 10.29 2.46
CA MET A 551 -22.30 9.08 2.67
C MET A 551 -22.11 8.90 4.18
N VAL A 552 -22.53 7.77 4.73
CA VAL A 552 -22.25 7.37 6.12
C VAL A 552 -21.31 6.17 6.07
N VAL A 553 -20.19 6.23 6.79
CA VAL A 553 -19.24 5.12 6.88
C VAL A 553 -19.18 4.67 8.34
N GLU A 554 -19.61 3.45 8.57
CA GLU A 554 -19.61 2.79 9.89
C GLU A 554 -18.24 2.21 10.21
N ASN A 555 -17.80 2.32 11.47
CA ASN A 555 -16.47 1.86 11.91
C ASN A 555 -15.34 2.35 10.99
N ALA A 556 -15.33 3.65 10.72
CA ALA A 556 -14.46 4.28 9.73
C ALA A 556 -12.96 4.05 10.00
N GLU A 557 -12.56 3.76 11.24
CA GLU A 557 -11.17 3.41 11.60
C GLU A 557 -10.65 2.13 10.93
N ARG A 558 -11.54 1.27 10.44
CA ARG A 558 -11.17 0.02 9.76
C ARG A 558 -10.86 0.19 8.26
N PHE A 559 -11.14 1.36 7.72
CA PHE A 559 -10.88 1.67 6.32
C PHE A 559 -9.55 2.42 6.16
N GLY A 560 -8.85 2.17 5.07
CA GLY A 560 -7.72 2.99 4.66
C GLY A 560 -8.15 4.40 4.22
N LEU A 561 -7.26 5.38 4.36
CA LEU A 561 -7.54 6.76 3.94
C LEU A 561 -7.93 6.86 2.46
N SER A 562 -7.23 6.14 1.60
CA SER A 562 -7.54 6.09 0.16
C SER A 562 -8.92 5.50 -0.12
N GLN A 563 -9.35 4.46 0.64
CA GLN A 563 -10.69 3.89 0.52
C GLN A 563 -11.77 4.87 0.98
N LEU A 564 -11.58 5.52 2.13
CA LEU A 564 -12.50 6.53 2.64
C LEU A 564 -12.63 7.71 1.67
N HIS A 565 -11.54 8.12 1.04
CA HIS A 565 -11.54 9.15 0.02
C HIS A 565 -12.35 8.72 -1.23
N GLN A 566 -12.18 7.50 -1.71
CA GLN A 566 -12.95 6.95 -2.83
C GLN A 566 -14.44 6.86 -2.52
N LEU A 567 -14.79 6.42 -1.29
CA LEU A 567 -16.19 6.39 -0.82
C LEU A 567 -16.78 7.81 -0.77
N ARG A 568 -16.06 8.78 -0.18
CA ARG A 568 -16.47 10.19 -0.19
C ARG A 568 -16.73 10.71 -1.61
N GLY A 569 -15.91 10.34 -2.56
CA GLY A 569 -16.04 10.72 -3.97
C GLY A 569 -17.29 10.15 -4.68
N ARG A 570 -18.06 9.27 -4.03
CA ARG A 570 -19.34 8.75 -4.56
C ARG A 570 -20.50 9.73 -4.37
N VAL A 571 -20.38 10.68 -3.48
CA VAL A 571 -21.32 11.79 -3.30
C VAL A 571 -20.71 13.09 -3.83
N GLY A 572 -21.49 14.17 -3.93
CA GLY A 572 -21.03 15.45 -4.47
C GLY A 572 -20.97 15.51 -6.01
N ARG A 573 -21.71 14.64 -6.69
CA ARG A 573 -21.78 14.59 -8.16
C ARG A 573 -22.95 15.37 -8.74
N GLY A 574 -23.90 15.77 -7.90
CA GLY A 574 -25.04 16.61 -8.24
C GLY A 574 -24.80 18.08 -7.92
N LYS A 575 -25.85 18.89 -8.04
CA LYS A 575 -25.84 20.31 -7.68
C LYS A 575 -26.10 20.56 -6.20
N ALA A 576 -26.64 19.57 -5.48
CA ALA A 576 -26.98 19.67 -4.07
C ALA A 576 -25.72 19.53 -3.19
N LYS A 577 -25.72 20.22 -2.05
CA LYS A 577 -24.67 20.12 -1.05
C LYS A 577 -24.58 18.68 -0.51
N SER A 578 -23.38 18.16 -0.40
CA SER A 578 -23.17 16.76 -0.05
C SER A 578 -22.31 16.61 1.20
N TYR A 579 -22.50 15.49 1.89
CA TYR A 579 -21.94 15.25 3.21
C TYR A 579 -21.34 13.84 3.30
N CYS A 580 -20.26 13.71 4.06
CA CYS A 580 -19.65 12.43 4.42
C CYS A 580 -19.51 12.37 5.94
N VAL A 581 -20.13 11.39 6.57
CA VAL A 581 -20.09 11.18 8.03
C VAL A 581 -19.35 9.89 8.32
N LEU A 582 -18.22 10.01 9.02
CA LEU A 582 -17.35 8.92 9.44
C LEU A 582 -17.66 8.60 10.90
N VAL A 583 -18.27 7.45 11.17
CA VAL A 583 -18.62 7.00 12.54
C VAL A 583 -17.49 6.13 13.07
N SER A 584 -16.93 6.51 14.23
CA SER A 584 -15.82 5.79 14.86
C SER A 584 -15.74 6.06 16.36
N ASP A 585 -15.61 4.99 17.15
CA ASP A 585 -15.37 5.05 18.60
C ASP A 585 -13.91 4.66 18.95
N THR A 586 -12.98 4.78 18.02
CA THR A 586 -11.59 4.35 18.24
C THR A 586 -10.93 5.10 19.39
N PRO A 587 -10.28 4.38 20.33
CA PRO A 587 -9.52 5.00 21.42
C PRO A 587 -8.13 5.49 20.97
N THR A 588 -7.60 4.99 19.83
CA THR A 588 -6.23 5.25 19.38
C THR A 588 -6.09 6.63 18.73
N GLU A 589 -5.04 7.38 19.11
CA GLU A 589 -4.77 8.71 18.54
C GLU A 589 -4.41 8.63 17.06
N GLU A 590 -3.70 7.60 16.64
CA GLU A 590 -3.35 7.35 15.24
C GLU A 590 -4.60 7.26 14.35
N SER A 591 -5.60 6.48 14.76
CA SER A 591 -6.85 6.35 14.00
C SER A 591 -7.64 7.68 13.96
N ARG A 592 -7.61 8.45 15.07
CA ARG A 592 -8.23 9.78 15.09
C ARG A 592 -7.54 10.75 14.15
N GLU A 593 -6.21 10.76 14.12
CA GLU A 593 -5.46 11.63 13.21
C GLU A 593 -5.73 11.28 11.75
N ARG A 594 -5.81 9.98 11.39
CA ARG A 594 -6.23 9.56 10.05
C ARG A 594 -7.59 10.12 9.65
N LEU A 595 -8.60 10.04 10.53
CA LEU A 595 -9.92 10.57 10.24
C LEU A 595 -9.92 12.10 10.16
N ARG A 596 -9.09 12.79 10.97
CA ARG A 596 -8.92 14.26 10.91
C ARG A 596 -8.39 14.74 9.57
N VAL A 597 -7.50 14.00 8.92
CA VAL A 597 -7.01 14.34 7.57
C VAL A 597 -8.18 14.52 6.60
N LEU A 598 -9.12 13.56 6.59
CA LEU A 598 -10.29 13.62 5.70
C LEU A 598 -11.26 14.76 6.02
N THR A 599 -11.29 15.23 7.27
CA THR A 599 -12.14 16.38 7.63
C THR A 599 -11.51 17.73 7.27
N ARG A 600 -10.17 17.79 7.10
CA ARG A 600 -9.42 19.01 6.79
C ARG A 600 -9.32 19.32 5.31
N THR A 601 -9.21 18.27 4.48
CA THR A 601 -9.01 18.47 3.04
C THR A 601 -9.89 17.58 2.18
N ASN A 602 -10.28 18.12 1.02
CA ASN A 602 -10.94 17.38 -0.05
C ASN A 602 -9.97 16.97 -1.15
N ASN A 603 -8.71 17.40 -1.09
CA ASN A 603 -7.70 17.09 -2.09
C ASN A 603 -7.17 15.67 -1.91
N GLY A 604 -7.42 14.81 -2.90
CA GLY A 604 -7.00 13.41 -2.85
C GLY A 604 -5.48 13.21 -2.81
N PHE A 605 -4.69 14.12 -3.40
CA PHE A 605 -3.23 14.06 -3.35
C PHE A 605 -2.68 14.37 -1.94
N GLU A 606 -3.28 15.35 -1.25
CA GLU A 606 -2.93 15.65 0.14
C GLU A 606 -3.29 14.49 1.08
N ILE A 607 -4.44 13.85 0.84
CA ILE A 607 -4.86 12.66 1.60
C ILE A 607 -3.91 11.49 1.36
N ALA A 608 -3.50 11.26 0.12
CA ALA A 608 -2.56 10.21 -0.22
C ALA A 608 -1.17 10.47 0.37
N GLN A 609 -0.74 11.73 0.39
CA GLN A 609 0.50 12.14 1.03
C GLN A 609 0.44 11.89 2.54
N ALA A 610 -0.64 12.27 3.21
CA ALA A 610 -0.84 12.01 4.62
C ALA A 610 -0.96 10.52 4.95
N ASP A 611 -1.61 9.70 4.09
CA ASP A 611 -1.67 8.23 4.26
C ASP A 611 -0.27 7.62 4.21
N LEU A 612 0.56 8.11 3.29
CA LEU A 612 1.95 7.68 3.16
C LEU A 612 2.81 8.09 4.36
N GLU A 613 2.63 9.30 4.89
CA GLU A 613 3.33 9.78 6.09
C GLU A 613 2.94 9.01 7.35
N LEU A 614 1.65 8.69 7.51
CA LEU A 614 1.13 7.95 8.66
C LEU A 614 1.49 6.46 8.65
N ARG A 615 1.49 5.82 7.49
CA ARG A 615 1.81 4.38 7.36
C ARG A 615 3.28 4.13 7.09
N GLY A 616 3.97 5.12 6.52
CA GLY A 616 5.29 4.98 5.97
C GLY A 616 5.31 4.28 4.59
N PRO A 617 6.39 4.51 3.80
CA PRO A 617 6.53 3.91 2.48
C PRO A 617 6.62 2.37 2.52
N GLY A 618 7.09 1.77 3.61
CA GLY A 618 7.27 0.33 3.75
C GLY A 618 5.98 -0.49 3.58
N ASP A 619 4.89 -0.07 4.19
CA ASP A 619 3.59 -0.74 4.06
C ASP A 619 3.01 -0.62 2.65
N PHE A 620 3.30 0.48 1.97
CA PHE A 620 2.87 0.71 0.60
C PHE A 620 3.55 -0.23 -0.39
N PHE A 621 4.85 -0.47 -0.22
CA PHE A 621 5.63 -1.41 -1.02
C PHE A 621 5.37 -2.88 -0.64
N GLY A 622 4.82 -3.15 0.54
CA GLY A 622 4.57 -4.49 1.06
C GLY A 622 3.34 -5.21 0.49
N SER A 623 2.42 -4.51 -0.17
CA SER A 623 1.25 -5.16 -0.75
C SER A 623 1.59 -5.75 -2.12
N ARG A 624 1.42 -7.07 -2.29
CA ARG A 624 1.59 -7.80 -3.57
C ARG A 624 0.75 -7.26 -4.74
N GLN A 625 -0.07 -6.25 -4.49
CA GLN A 625 -1.01 -5.69 -5.48
C GLN A 625 -0.35 -4.83 -6.57
N HIS A 626 0.92 -4.42 -6.40
CA HIS A 626 1.53 -3.41 -7.28
C HIS A 626 2.65 -3.96 -8.18
N GLY A 627 2.97 -5.26 -8.13
CA GLY A 627 3.99 -5.86 -8.99
C GLY A 627 5.43 -5.44 -8.67
N LEU A 628 5.66 -4.74 -7.56
CA LEU A 628 6.99 -4.32 -7.12
C LEU A 628 7.74 -5.48 -6.45
N PRO A 629 9.07 -5.53 -6.62
CA PRO A 629 9.91 -6.49 -5.90
C PRO A 629 9.75 -6.30 -4.38
N GLU A 630 9.86 -7.40 -3.64
CA GLU A 630 9.87 -7.34 -2.18
C GLU A 630 11.07 -6.51 -1.71
N MET A 631 10.80 -5.40 -1.05
CA MET A 631 11.84 -4.60 -0.41
C MET A 631 12.22 -5.25 0.92
N HIS A 632 13.52 -5.46 1.12
CA HIS A 632 14.03 -6.04 2.38
C HIS A 632 13.95 -5.05 3.55
N VAL A 633 13.93 -3.75 3.24
CA VAL A 633 13.96 -2.64 4.21
C VAL A 633 12.56 -2.14 4.59
N LYS A 634 11.51 -2.96 4.44
CA LYS A 634 10.11 -2.58 4.78
C LYS A 634 9.95 -1.96 6.17
N ASP A 635 10.68 -2.48 7.13
CA ASP A 635 10.61 -2.05 8.53
C ASP A 635 11.59 -0.89 8.85
N LEU A 636 12.37 -0.42 7.86
CA LEU A 636 13.36 0.65 8.00
C LEU A 636 12.88 1.93 7.29
N LEU A 637 11.82 2.52 7.76
CA LEU A 637 11.12 3.68 7.19
C LEU A 637 12.07 4.79 6.68
N GLY A 638 12.17 4.92 5.36
CA GLY A 638 12.82 6.06 4.71
C GLY A 638 11.86 7.25 4.61
N SER A 639 12.40 8.46 4.67
CA SER A 639 11.64 9.67 4.39
C SER A 639 11.38 9.84 2.89
N MET A 640 10.38 10.63 2.52
CA MET A 640 10.14 11.02 1.12
C MET A 640 11.33 11.78 0.53
N ASP A 641 12.06 12.53 1.36
CA ASP A 641 13.28 13.24 0.93
C ASP A 641 14.36 12.25 0.48
N MET A 642 14.56 11.16 1.22
CA MET A 642 15.52 10.10 0.85
C MET A 642 15.13 9.42 -0.48
N LEU A 643 13.83 9.21 -0.70
CA LEU A 643 13.33 8.70 -1.96
C LEU A 643 13.69 9.65 -3.13
N HIS A 644 13.46 10.95 -2.97
CA HIS A 644 13.83 11.97 -3.96
C HIS A 644 15.34 12.03 -4.19
N GLU A 645 16.14 11.96 -3.14
CA GLU A 645 17.61 11.92 -3.25
C GLU A 645 18.07 10.71 -4.08
N ALA A 646 17.56 9.52 -3.76
CA ALA A 646 17.91 8.28 -4.46
C ALA A 646 17.47 8.29 -5.94
N GLN A 647 16.25 8.82 -6.23
CA GLN A 647 15.77 8.99 -7.60
C GLN A 647 16.65 9.94 -8.40
N SER A 648 16.98 11.10 -7.83
CA SER A 648 17.83 12.10 -8.48
C SER A 648 19.22 11.54 -8.79
N ALA A 649 19.79 10.77 -7.87
CA ALA A 649 21.07 10.10 -8.04
C ALA A 649 21.01 9.05 -9.17
N ALA A 650 19.94 8.22 -9.19
CA ALA A 650 19.74 7.20 -10.21
C ALA A 650 19.54 7.82 -11.61
N GLU A 651 18.75 8.90 -11.72
CA GLU A 651 18.55 9.62 -12.98
C GLU A 651 19.86 10.22 -13.49
N ALA A 652 20.66 10.83 -12.63
CA ALA A 652 21.96 11.39 -12.99
C ALA A 652 22.92 10.31 -13.50
N LEU A 653 22.99 9.16 -12.82
CA LEU A 653 23.81 8.03 -13.22
C LEU A 653 23.36 7.44 -14.57
N CYS A 654 22.06 7.12 -14.69
CA CYS A 654 21.52 6.51 -15.91
C CYS A 654 21.59 7.47 -17.12
N ARG A 655 21.52 8.79 -16.93
CA ARG A 655 21.72 9.78 -17.98
C ARG A 655 23.18 9.81 -18.47
N LYS A 656 24.16 9.71 -17.55
CA LYS A 656 25.59 9.65 -17.90
C LYS A 656 25.97 8.29 -18.52
N ASN A 657 25.40 7.21 -18.04
CA ASN A 657 25.72 5.84 -18.43
C ASN A 657 24.46 4.97 -18.55
N PRO A 658 23.68 5.08 -19.65
CA PRO A 658 22.41 4.38 -19.82
C PRO A 658 22.53 2.84 -19.75
N ALA A 659 23.67 2.29 -20.19
CA ALA A 659 23.94 0.86 -20.15
C ALA A 659 24.46 0.37 -18.79
N LEU A 660 24.74 1.28 -17.85
CA LEU A 660 25.47 1.01 -16.60
C LEU A 660 26.76 0.19 -16.88
N ALA A 661 27.50 0.56 -17.94
CA ALA A 661 28.71 -0.11 -18.35
C ALA A 661 29.86 0.17 -17.36
N GLY A 662 30.83 -0.75 -17.28
CA GLY A 662 31.96 -0.69 -16.37
C GLY A 662 31.97 -1.81 -15.34
N GLU A 663 33.16 -2.22 -14.88
CA GLU A 663 33.33 -3.27 -13.87
C GLU A 663 32.79 -2.84 -12.50
N GLU A 664 32.96 -1.58 -12.13
CA GLU A 664 32.48 -0.98 -10.88
C GLU A 664 30.93 -1.00 -10.75
N LEU A 665 30.21 -0.98 -11.88
CA LEU A 665 28.76 -1.05 -11.92
C LEU A 665 28.22 -2.48 -12.12
N ALA A 666 29.10 -3.49 -12.24
CA ALA A 666 28.69 -4.88 -12.42
C ALA A 666 27.80 -5.40 -11.28
N PRO A 667 28.10 -5.13 -10.00
CA PRO A 667 27.20 -5.54 -8.90
C PRO A 667 25.80 -4.94 -9.01
N LEU A 668 25.71 -3.63 -9.34
CA LEU A 668 24.44 -2.95 -9.56
C LEU A 668 23.65 -3.55 -10.73
N ARG A 669 24.32 -3.80 -11.88
CA ARG A 669 23.68 -4.45 -13.03
C ARG A 669 23.12 -5.83 -12.70
N ASN A 670 23.91 -6.64 -11.98
CA ASN A 670 23.49 -7.98 -11.57
C ASN A 670 22.28 -7.90 -10.65
N ARG A 671 22.29 -7.01 -9.67
CA ARG A 671 21.17 -6.82 -8.75
C ARG A 671 19.90 -6.38 -9.48
N ILE A 672 20.02 -5.46 -10.44
CA ILE A 672 18.90 -5.05 -11.31
C ILE A 672 18.39 -6.24 -12.13
N ALA A 673 19.27 -7.06 -12.71
CA ALA A 673 18.88 -8.24 -13.48
C ALA A 673 18.14 -9.27 -12.61
N GLU A 674 18.58 -9.52 -11.37
CA GLU A 674 17.88 -10.37 -10.40
C GLU A 674 16.46 -9.88 -10.09
N LEU A 675 16.27 -8.55 -9.95
CA LEU A 675 14.95 -7.98 -9.75
C LEU A 675 14.00 -8.27 -10.92
N PHE A 676 14.50 -8.28 -12.15
CA PHE A 676 13.70 -8.62 -13.33
C PHE A 676 13.35 -10.10 -13.39
N THR A 677 14.32 -11.02 -13.19
CA THR A 677 14.08 -12.46 -13.24
C THR A 677 13.17 -12.96 -12.12
N ALA A 678 13.27 -12.40 -10.93
CA ALA A 678 12.39 -12.73 -9.81
C ALA A 678 10.92 -12.30 -10.06
N ASN A 679 10.67 -11.41 -11.02
CA ASN A 679 9.37 -10.80 -11.31
C ASN A 679 8.95 -10.93 -12.79
N GLU A 680 9.40 -11.97 -13.51
CA GLU A 680 9.10 -12.19 -14.93
C GLU A 680 7.59 -12.20 -15.29
N GLY A 681 6.69 -12.24 -14.31
CA GLY A 681 5.23 -12.08 -14.51
C GLY A 681 4.67 -10.68 -14.18
N THR A 682 5.47 -9.77 -13.62
CA THR A 682 4.97 -8.48 -13.09
C THR A 682 5.47 -7.24 -13.81
N TRP A 683 6.50 -7.36 -14.64
CA TRP A 683 7.17 -6.23 -15.31
C TRP A 683 7.04 -6.22 -16.85
N ASN A 684 6.25 -7.15 -17.44
CA ASN A 684 5.99 -7.20 -18.89
C ASN A 684 4.69 -6.52 -19.29
#